data_14fdc36473020af9d093218c62694781
#
_entry.id   14fdc36473020af9d093218c62694781
#
_cell.length_a   1.000
_cell.length_b   1.000
_cell.length_c   1.000
_cell.angle_alpha   90.00
_cell.angle_beta   90.00
_cell.angle_gamma   90.00
#
_symmetry.space_group_name_H-M   'P 1'
#
loop_
_entity.id
_entity.type
_entity.pdbx_description
1 polymer ?
#
loop_
_entity_poly.entity_id
_entity_poly.type
_entity_poly.pdbx_seq_one_letter_code
_entity_poly.pdbx_strand_id
1 'polypeptide(L)'
;MAKNNTPKAVKTEKNAKNTATSTKKTTKKKKKVKVSHIVKPAEMTLEEWQIKLRKQVTETEHFNISCVDDELCPGEYIVRNPEKNNEYKVVYRGANSEWNYCSCMDFKTSKLGTCKHLEAVKKWFSGKRGLHVHRELPPYTSVYLSYRDERCVKIRIGSENKEAYEKLAKDYFDEKHVLKKAAYAHIGSFLKQARQISDTFRCYKDAIDFIIDKREKSTREKIVKTYDDKKLDNLLKVKLYPYQKEGIRFAAKAGKAIIADEMGLGKTIQAIGTAELLRKEGLIGSVLILCPTSLKYQWRSEIKKFTDAEVFVIEGNHLKRKDAYNRPEPYKIISYNSAANDIKILGSLQTDMLIMDEVQRLKNWNTQISRAARKIESDYSVILSGTPLENKLDELYSIVEFVDNFRLAPYYIFKENHIITDETGKVLGYKNLNKIGEKLNDILIRRRKKDVKLQMPKRMDKNLFVPMTKEQMGMHAEWQFQVSFLVKRWRAHHFLSDKDRKRLLLLLSQMRMVCDSSYILDQKTRFDTKVDECINIISDIISEEGEKVVVFSQWERMTRLIAKELEKKEIGYEYLHGGVPSEKRKNLVDNFMNEPSSRVFLSTDAGSTGLNLQSAATIINIDLPWNPAVLEQRIGRIYRLGQQNNIQVINLVTPHSIEEEMLGKLRFKTSMFEGVLDDGEDSIFISDDKFTKMMEAVSGIMEEVKTENKEDWTNQDITEEGEEKNNKANTPEVKAEPDKSKDISSIAPHSATTVTHRPAEPKDLVAQGVSFLSGLAETLKSPEATALLVDSIIEKDEQTGETSIKIPVESKETVSNLLNLIGKLFAK
;
A
#
# COMPACT_ATOMS: atom_id res chain seq x y z
N MET A 1 -66.06 -57.61 15.21
CA MET A 1 -66.52 -58.35 16.39
C MET A 1 -65.47 -58.12 17.47
N ALA A 2 -65.77 -57.26 18.40
CA ALA A 2 -66.26 -57.52 19.76
C ALA A 2 -65.17 -58.14 20.63
N LYS A 3 -64.83 -57.49 21.61
CA LYS A 3 -65.22 -57.00 22.89
C LYS A 3 -64.12 -57.30 23.93
N ASN A 4 -63.66 -56.24 24.67
CA ASN A 4 -63.90 -56.08 26.11
C ASN A 4 -63.16 -57.03 27.03
N ASN A 5 -62.50 -56.65 28.14
CA ASN A 5 -62.72 -55.70 29.20
C ASN A 5 -61.64 -55.92 30.26
N THR A 6 -61.25 -54.80 30.85
CA THR A 6 -60.66 -54.71 32.19
C THR A 6 -61.51 -55.38 33.27
N PRO A 7 -61.16 -55.52 34.56
CA PRO A 7 -60.40 -54.58 35.41
C PRO A 7 -59.67 -55.15 36.69
N LYS A 8 -58.98 -54.20 37.39
CA LYS A 8 -58.83 -54.05 38.87
C LYS A 8 -58.09 -55.11 39.70
N ALA A 9 -57.21 -54.81 40.51
CA ALA A 9 -56.89 -53.95 41.54
C ALA A 9 -56.13 -54.59 42.74
N VAL A 10 -55.19 -53.91 43.33
CA VAL A 10 -54.98 -53.71 44.77
C VAL A 10 -54.04 -54.61 45.60
N LYS A 11 -53.04 -53.89 46.19
CA LYS A 11 -52.31 -54.10 47.45
C LYS A 11 -51.27 -55.22 47.63
N THR A 12 -50.20 -55.06 48.24
CA THR A 12 -49.50 -54.24 49.18
C THR A 12 -48.18 -54.90 49.58
N GLU A 13 -47.20 -54.09 49.85
CA GLU A 13 -46.18 -54.19 50.89
C GLU A 13 -44.94 -55.08 50.80
N LYS A 14 -43.78 -54.35 50.84
CA LYS A 14 -42.54 -54.60 51.60
C LYS A 14 -41.57 -55.69 51.19
N ASN A 15 -40.43 -55.41 50.69
CA ASN A 15 -39.19 -55.25 51.47
C ASN A 15 -37.96 -55.03 50.62
N ALA A 16 -37.08 -54.17 51.16
CA ALA A 16 -35.79 -53.75 50.69
C ALA A 16 -34.78 -54.86 50.32
N LYS A 17 -33.97 -54.61 49.31
CA LYS A 17 -32.50 -54.63 49.38
C LYS A 17 -31.82 -54.39 48.06
N ASN A 18 -30.91 -53.44 48.04
CA ASN A 18 -29.71 -53.31 47.21
C ASN A 18 -29.84 -53.33 45.70
N THR A 19 -29.92 -52.16 45.08
CA THR A 19 -29.65 -51.90 43.67
C THR A 19 -28.47 -50.94 43.52
N ALA A 20 -27.41 -51.47 42.96
CA ALA A 20 -26.28 -50.67 42.48
C ALA A 20 -26.75 -49.83 41.29
N THR A 21 -26.76 -48.54 41.43
CA THR A 21 -27.09 -47.56 40.39
C THR A 21 -25.94 -47.43 39.40
N SER A 22 -26.10 -48.00 38.20
CA SER A 22 -25.27 -47.72 37.04
C SER A 22 -25.60 -46.31 36.51
N THR A 23 -24.84 -45.28 36.91
CA THR A 23 -24.89 -43.95 36.32
C THR A 23 -24.40 -43.96 34.88
N LYS A 24 -25.31 -43.97 33.90
CA LYS A 24 -25.03 -43.62 32.54
C LYS A 24 -24.47 -42.19 32.48
N LYS A 25 -23.14 -42.02 32.43
CA LYS A 25 -22.48 -40.75 32.08
C LYS A 25 -22.87 -40.39 30.66
N THR A 26 -23.82 -39.49 30.46
CA THR A 26 -24.07 -38.78 29.25
C THR A 26 -22.88 -37.81 29.03
N THR A 27 -21.92 -38.20 28.26
CA THR A 27 -20.86 -37.36 27.77
C THR A 27 -21.49 -36.27 26.88
N LYS A 28 -21.75 -35.08 27.49
CA LYS A 28 -22.06 -33.86 26.75
C LYS A 28 -20.90 -33.64 25.76
N LYS A 29 -21.14 -33.85 24.44
CA LYS A 29 -20.20 -33.42 23.40
C LYS A 29 -19.90 -31.93 23.63
N LYS A 30 -18.69 -31.60 24.10
CA LYS A 30 -18.20 -30.23 24.19
C LYS A 30 -18.35 -29.60 22.79
N LYS A 31 -19.19 -28.59 22.63
CA LYS A 31 -19.25 -27.77 21.42
C LYS A 31 -17.83 -27.30 21.12
N LYS A 32 -17.26 -27.68 19.97
CA LYS A 32 -15.95 -27.19 19.52
C LYS A 32 -16.04 -25.67 19.39
N VAL A 33 -15.35 -24.94 20.26
CA VAL A 33 -15.29 -23.48 20.22
C VAL A 33 -14.47 -23.10 18.98
N LYS A 34 -15.11 -22.38 18.04
CA LYS A 34 -14.43 -21.80 16.88
C LYS A 34 -13.54 -20.64 17.36
N VAL A 35 -12.30 -20.61 16.90
CA VAL A 35 -11.40 -19.49 17.18
C VAL A 35 -11.61 -18.37 16.16
N SER A 36 -11.45 -17.13 16.60
CA SER A 36 -11.49 -15.95 15.73
C SER A 36 -10.37 -16.03 14.67
N HIS A 37 -10.64 -15.56 13.49
CA HIS A 37 -9.62 -15.39 12.43
C HIS A 37 -8.95 -14.00 12.47
N ILE A 38 -9.46 -13.08 13.30
CA ILE A 38 -8.98 -11.70 13.41
C ILE A 38 -8.01 -11.57 14.60
N VAL A 39 -8.38 -12.11 15.75
CA VAL A 39 -7.65 -11.96 17.02
C VAL A 39 -7.20 -13.33 17.52
N LYS A 40 -5.91 -13.42 17.85
CA LYS A 40 -5.30 -14.62 18.44
C LYS A 40 -5.76 -14.77 19.88
N PRO A 41 -6.29 -15.94 20.30
CA PRO A 41 -6.55 -16.22 21.70
C PRO A 41 -5.25 -16.12 22.54
N ALA A 42 -5.35 -15.52 23.72
CA ALA A 42 -4.21 -15.34 24.62
C ALA A 42 -3.53 -16.66 25.03
N GLU A 43 -4.33 -17.72 25.16
CA GLU A 43 -3.92 -19.06 25.59
C GLU A 43 -3.17 -19.87 24.52
N MET A 44 -3.06 -19.37 23.28
CA MET A 44 -2.48 -20.08 22.14
C MET A 44 -1.23 -19.40 21.64
N THR A 45 -0.26 -20.22 21.23
CA THR A 45 0.86 -19.72 20.42
C THR A 45 0.34 -19.29 19.04
N LEU A 46 1.11 -18.47 18.35
CA LEU A 46 0.76 -18.01 17.00
C LEU A 46 0.60 -19.18 16.01
N GLU A 47 1.50 -20.16 16.10
CA GLU A 47 1.48 -21.35 15.26
C GLU A 47 0.27 -22.25 15.55
N GLU A 48 -0.03 -22.53 16.81
CA GLU A 48 -1.20 -23.34 17.21
C GLU A 48 -2.51 -22.71 16.72
N TRP A 49 -2.63 -21.38 16.85
CA TRP A 49 -3.79 -20.64 16.34
C TRP A 49 -3.91 -20.79 14.83
N GLN A 50 -2.81 -20.59 14.08
CA GLN A 50 -2.78 -20.73 12.63
C GLN A 50 -3.11 -22.17 12.17
N ILE A 51 -2.62 -23.19 12.87
CA ILE A 51 -2.98 -24.59 12.59
C ILE A 51 -4.47 -24.84 12.85
N LYS A 52 -5.00 -24.28 13.97
CA LYS A 52 -6.42 -24.44 14.31
C LYS A 52 -7.34 -23.75 13.29
N LEU A 53 -6.94 -22.59 12.76
CA LEU A 53 -7.67 -21.95 11.67
C LEU A 53 -7.75 -22.84 10.41
N ARG A 54 -6.64 -23.50 10.02
CA ARG A 54 -6.62 -24.42 8.88
C ARG A 54 -7.50 -25.64 9.10
N LYS A 55 -7.56 -26.14 10.33
CA LYS A 55 -8.49 -27.19 10.73
C LYS A 55 -9.96 -26.73 10.61
N GLN A 56 -10.27 -25.51 11.02
CA GLN A 56 -11.64 -24.97 10.89
C GLN A 56 -12.08 -24.85 9.43
N VAL A 57 -11.18 -24.48 8.51
CA VAL A 57 -11.48 -24.43 7.07
C VAL A 57 -11.94 -25.79 6.55
N THR A 58 -11.39 -26.90 7.07
CA THR A 58 -11.84 -28.27 6.67
C THR A 58 -13.23 -28.63 7.18
N GLU A 59 -13.82 -27.83 8.05
CA GLU A 59 -15.20 -28.02 8.50
C GLU A 59 -16.21 -27.29 7.58
N THR A 60 -15.76 -26.29 6.84
CA THR A 60 -16.58 -25.44 5.97
C THR A 60 -16.38 -25.70 4.47
N GLU A 61 -15.14 -25.99 4.04
CA GLU A 61 -14.84 -26.33 2.65
C GLU A 61 -14.91 -27.86 2.43
N HIS A 62 -15.51 -28.29 1.32
CA HIS A 62 -15.54 -29.68 0.91
C HIS A 62 -14.33 -30.03 0.05
N PHE A 63 -13.67 -31.14 0.38
CA PHE A 63 -12.52 -31.64 -0.36
C PHE A 63 -12.81 -33.11 -0.79
N ASN A 64 -12.66 -33.38 -2.09
CA ASN A 64 -12.63 -34.72 -2.61
C ASN A 64 -11.21 -35.28 -2.50
N ILE A 65 -11.05 -36.41 -1.77
CA ILE A 65 -9.76 -37.03 -1.49
C ILE A 65 -9.75 -38.41 -2.14
N SER A 66 -8.77 -38.61 -3.02
CA SER A 66 -8.51 -39.91 -3.65
C SER A 66 -7.07 -40.35 -3.41
N CYS A 67 -6.84 -41.66 -3.29
CA CYS A 67 -5.49 -42.21 -3.24
C CYS A 67 -4.89 -42.25 -4.65
N VAL A 68 -3.58 -42.16 -4.75
CA VAL A 68 -2.86 -42.22 -6.03
C VAL A 68 -2.76 -43.68 -6.50
N ASP A 69 -2.54 -44.63 -5.55
CA ASP A 69 -2.46 -46.07 -5.82
C ASP A 69 -3.61 -46.81 -5.16
N ASP A 70 -4.29 -47.68 -5.90
CA ASP A 70 -5.59 -48.25 -5.53
C ASP A 70 -5.56 -49.28 -4.40
N GLU A 71 -4.44 -49.92 -4.08
CA GLU A 71 -4.48 -51.10 -3.22
C GLU A 71 -4.28 -50.84 -1.72
N LEU A 72 -3.64 -49.83 -1.25
CA LEU A 72 -3.33 -49.65 0.20
C LEU A 72 -3.19 -48.20 0.71
N CYS A 73 -3.58 -47.18 -0.05
CA CYS A 73 -3.36 -45.82 0.33
C CYS A 73 -1.91 -45.55 0.79
N PRO A 74 -0.91 -45.59 -0.09
CA PRO A 74 0.51 -45.64 0.25
C PRO A 74 1.08 -44.32 0.83
N GLY A 75 0.20 -43.44 1.27
CA GLY A 75 0.53 -42.15 1.86
C GLY A 75 0.56 -40.99 0.86
N GLU A 76 0.21 -41.23 -0.41
CA GLU A 76 0.08 -40.20 -1.44
C GLU A 76 -1.37 -40.00 -1.86
N TYR A 77 -1.86 -38.80 -1.85
CA TYR A 77 -3.28 -38.44 -2.07
C TYR A 77 -3.38 -37.26 -3.03
N ILE A 78 -4.50 -37.26 -3.79
CA ILE A 78 -4.95 -36.11 -4.56
C ILE A 78 -6.11 -35.45 -3.83
N VAL A 79 -5.98 -34.16 -3.53
CA VAL A 79 -7.03 -33.38 -2.86
C VAL A 79 -7.57 -32.36 -3.84
N ARG A 80 -8.86 -32.51 -4.22
CA ARG A 80 -9.55 -31.56 -5.11
C ARG A 80 -10.57 -30.74 -4.34
N ASN A 81 -10.60 -29.44 -4.64
CA ASN A 81 -11.69 -28.57 -4.24
C ASN A 81 -12.68 -28.47 -5.43
N PRO A 82 -13.89 -29.04 -5.36
CA PRO A 82 -14.82 -29.07 -6.49
C PRO A 82 -15.31 -27.67 -6.89
N GLU A 83 -15.43 -26.73 -5.95
CA GLU A 83 -15.90 -25.37 -6.22
C GLU A 83 -14.86 -24.53 -6.96
N LYS A 84 -13.55 -24.76 -6.69
CA LYS A 84 -12.44 -23.97 -7.25
C LYS A 84 -11.71 -24.68 -8.39
N ASN A 85 -12.07 -25.93 -8.67
CA ASN A 85 -11.45 -26.82 -9.66
C ASN A 85 -9.90 -26.89 -9.56
N ASN A 86 -9.38 -26.83 -8.34
CA ASN A 86 -7.95 -26.93 -8.05
C ASN A 86 -7.62 -28.29 -7.47
N GLU A 87 -6.49 -28.84 -7.90
CA GLU A 87 -5.99 -30.15 -7.48
C GLU A 87 -4.61 -30.02 -6.82
N TYR A 88 -4.41 -30.74 -5.71
CA TYR A 88 -3.16 -30.72 -4.95
C TYR A 88 -2.70 -32.12 -4.61
N LYS A 89 -1.39 -32.38 -4.78
CA LYS A 89 -0.73 -33.60 -4.31
C LYS A 89 -0.40 -33.47 -2.84
N VAL A 90 -0.80 -34.45 -2.04
CA VAL A 90 -0.58 -34.49 -0.58
C VAL A 90 0.07 -35.82 -0.21
N VAL A 91 1.13 -35.75 0.58
CA VAL A 91 1.77 -36.92 1.22
C VAL A 91 1.46 -36.84 2.71
N TYR A 92 0.87 -37.95 3.26
CA TYR A 92 0.57 -38.01 4.69
C TYR A 92 1.00 -39.37 5.27
N ARG A 93 1.97 -39.31 6.18
CA ARG A 93 2.56 -40.49 6.86
C ARG A 93 2.48 -40.40 8.39
N GLY A 94 1.45 -39.73 8.88
CA GLY A 94 1.23 -39.54 10.33
C GLY A 94 1.43 -38.09 10.79
N ALA A 95 0.95 -37.79 11.99
CA ALA A 95 0.81 -36.42 12.48
C ALA A 95 2.15 -35.63 12.51
N ASN A 96 3.25 -36.27 12.85
CA ASN A 96 4.55 -35.66 13.05
C ASN A 96 5.62 -36.15 12.06
N SER A 97 5.22 -36.78 10.95
CA SER A 97 6.17 -37.30 9.97
C SER A 97 6.81 -36.16 9.17
N GLU A 98 8.12 -36.19 9.04
CA GLU A 98 8.88 -35.28 8.17
C GLU A 98 8.61 -35.51 6.68
N TRP A 99 8.01 -36.66 6.33
CA TRP A 99 7.60 -36.99 4.97
C TRP A 99 6.28 -36.32 4.55
N ASN A 100 5.59 -35.65 5.47
CA ASN A 100 4.36 -34.93 5.14
C ASN A 100 4.65 -33.77 4.19
N TYR A 101 3.85 -33.67 3.13
CA TYR A 101 4.01 -32.66 2.09
C TYR A 101 2.68 -32.31 1.46
N CYS A 102 2.56 -31.07 0.98
CA CYS A 102 1.48 -30.64 0.09
C CYS A 102 2.04 -29.70 -0.98
N SER A 103 1.60 -29.87 -2.22
CA SER A 103 2.01 -29.02 -3.34
C SER A 103 1.47 -27.58 -3.30
N CYS A 104 0.52 -27.28 -2.38
CA CYS A 104 -0.09 -25.94 -2.29
C CYS A 104 0.86 -24.89 -1.73
N MET A 105 0.66 -23.63 -2.14
CA MET A 105 1.45 -22.51 -1.66
C MET A 105 1.36 -22.28 -0.14
N ASP A 106 0.19 -22.50 0.48
CA ASP A 106 0.04 -22.38 1.93
C ASP A 106 0.99 -23.33 2.69
N PHE A 107 1.15 -24.57 2.24
CA PHE A 107 2.13 -25.50 2.83
C PHE A 107 3.58 -24.99 2.67
N LYS A 108 3.90 -24.51 1.46
CA LYS A 108 5.26 -24.07 1.11
C LYS A 108 5.65 -22.77 1.82
N THR A 109 4.72 -21.82 1.96
CA THR A 109 5.03 -20.48 2.50
C THR A 109 4.73 -20.31 3.99
N SER A 110 3.85 -21.13 4.60
CA SER A 110 3.40 -20.91 5.98
C SER A 110 4.40 -21.33 7.06
N LYS A 111 5.40 -22.16 6.75
CA LYS A 111 6.35 -22.76 7.70
C LYS A 111 5.72 -23.64 8.81
N LEU A 112 4.44 -23.89 8.76
CA LEU A 112 3.70 -24.65 9.78
C LEU A 112 3.83 -26.16 9.67
N GLY A 113 4.43 -26.68 8.56
CA GLY A 113 4.45 -28.11 8.25
C GLY A 113 3.09 -28.73 8.02
N THR A 114 2.05 -27.91 7.90
CA THR A 114 0.66 -28.31 7.57
C THR A 114 -0.07 -27.22 6.79
N CYS A 115 -1.19 -27.61 6.17
CA CYS A 115 -2.10 -26.72 5.45
C CYS A 115 -3.51 -27.27 5.50
N LYS A 116 -4.50 -26.55 5.01
CA LYS A 116 -5.89 -27.01 4.99
C LYS A 116 -6.08 -28.35 4.25
N HIS A 117 -5.31 -28.62 3.19
CA HIS A 117 -5.41 -29.89 2.43
C HIS A 117 -4.85 -31.06 3.23
N LEU A 118 -3.70 -30.89 3.89
CA LEU A 118 -3.13 -31.91 4.77
C LEU A 118 -4.05 -32.15 6.00
N GLU A 119 -4.64 -31.11 6.58
CA GLU A 119 -5.62 -31.25 7.66
C GLU A 119 -6.92 -31.92 7.18
N ALA A 120 -7.32 -31.70 5.92
CA ALA A 120 -8.43 -32.41 5.33
C ALA A 120 -8.15 -33.93 5.20
N VAL A 121 -6.94 -34.34 4.75
CA VAL A 121 -6.52 -35.75 4.70
C VAL A 121 -6.48 -36.34 6.12
N LYS A 122 -5.94 -35.66 7.12
CA LYS A 122 -5.96 -36.08 8.53
C LYS A 122 -7.38 -36.32 9.03
N LYS A 123 -8.33 -35.44 8.71
CA LYS A 123 -9.74 -35.56 9.07
C LYS A 123 -10.40 -36.76 8.35
N TRP A 124 -10.08 -36.92 7.07
CA TRP A 124 -10.60 -38.04 6.26
C TRP A 124 -10.20 -39.39 6.86
N PHE A 125 -8.95 -39.56 7.30
CA PHE A 125 -8.48 -40.74 8.03
C PHE A 125 -9.23 -40.97 9.34
N SER A 126 -9.41 -39.89 10.14
CA SER A 126 -10.11 -40.02 11.43
C SER A 126 -11.57 -40.42 11.34
N GLY A 127 -12.19 -40.22 10.17
CA GLY A 127 -13.59 -40.63 9.87
C GLY A 127 -13.77 -42.01 9.34
N LYS A 128 -12.72 -42.76 8.98
CA LYS A 128 -12.80 -44.08 8.35
C LYS A 128 -12.22 -45.15 9.27
N ARG A 129 -13.07 -46.13 9.66
CA ARG A 129 -12.62 -47.28 10.45
C ARG A 129 -11.87 -48.25 9.52
N GLY A 130 -10.71 -48.80 9.98
CA GLY A 130 -9.95 -49.79 9.26
C GLY A 130 -8.83 -49.26 8.34
N LEU A 131 -8.72 -47.95 8.14
CA LEU A 131 -7.59 -47.37 7.46
C LEU A 131 -6.44 -47.07 8.46
N HIS A 132 -5.27 -47.63 8.17
CA HIS A 132 -4.06 -47.35 8.93
C HIS A 132 -3.14 -46.38 8.19
N VAL A 133 -2.53 -45.45 8.91
CA VAL A 133 -1.53 -44.53 8.36
C VAL A 133 -0.22 -45.33 8.18
N HIS A 134 0.32 -45.38 6.96
CA HIS A 134 1.64 -45.92 6.70
C HIS A 134 2.70 -45.08 7.38
N ARG A 135 3.23 -45.54 8.50
CA ARG A 135 4.30 -44.90 9.27
C ARG A 135 5.68 -45.39 8.88
N GLU A 136 5.77 -46.47 8.16
CA GLU A 136 7.03 -46.99 7.67
C GLU A 136 7.73 -46.02 6.73
N LEU A 137 9.04 -46.03 6.73
CA LEU A 137 9.83 -45.28 5.77
C LEU A 137 9.52 -45.75 4.36
N PRO A 138 9.35 -44.83 3.40
CA PRO A 138 9.18 -45.25 2.00
C PRO A 138 10.43 -46.00 1.55
N PRO A 139 10.31 -46.96 0.61
CA PRO A 139 11.48 -47.63 0.06
C PRO A 139 12.42 -46.68 -0.66
N TYR A 140 11.91 -45.65 -1.33
CA TYR A 140 12.68 -44.74 -2.14
C TYR A 140 13.38 -43.64 -1.36
N THR A 141 14.60 -43.31 -1.75
CA THR A 141 15.32 -42.12 -1.31
C THR A 141 14.93 -40.88 -2.14
N SER A 142 14.86 -39.73 -1.53
CA SER A 142 14.44 -38.52 -2.23
C SER A 142 15.22 -37.26 -1.86
N VAL A 143 15.48 -36.42 -2.88
CA VAL A 143 15.96 -35.06 -2.70
C VAL A 143 14.75 -34.11 -2.81
N TYR A 144 14.60 -33.23 -1.82
CA TYR A 144 13.45 -32.35 -1.70
C TYR A 144 13.84 -30.96 -1.17
N LEU A 145 12.97 -29.97 -1.40
CA LEU A 145 13.11 -28.64 -0.84
C LEU A 145 12.40 -28.56 0.52
N SER A 146 13.13 -28.25 1.57
CA SER A 146 12.57 -27.98 2.90
C SER A 146 12.09 -26.52 2.99
N TYR A 147 10.87 -26.35 3.56
CA TYR A 147 10.23 -25.03 3.73
C TYR A 147 10.06 -24.62 5.20
N ARG A 148 10.57 -25.43 6.16
CA ARG A 148 10.31 -25.18 7.61
C ARG A 148 11.01 -23.95 8.14
N ASP A 149 12.33 -23.87 7.92
CA ASP A 149 13.14 -22.76 8.41
C ASP A 149 13.56 -21.85 7.25
N GLU A 150 14.80 -21.90 6.84
CA GLU A 150 15.26 -21.35 5.58
C GLU A 150 15.12 -22.41 4.50
N ARG A 151 14.70 -21.99 3.29
CA ARG A 151 14.61 -22.89 2.14
C ARG A 151 15.97 -23.53 1.89
N CYS A 152 16.05 -24.85 2.01
CA CYS A 152 17.26 -25.60 1.76
C CYS A 152 16.93 -26.95 1.12
N VAL A 153 17.84 -27.41 0.27
CA VAL A 153 17.72 -28.73 -0.35
C VAL A 153 18.17 -29.77 0.66
N LYS A 154 17.32 -30.75 0.91
CA LYS A 154 17.59 -31.85 1.82
C LYS A 154 17.45 -33.19 1.11
N ILE A 155 18.14 -34.21 1.65
CA ILE A 155 17.94 -35.60 1.28
C ILE A 155 17.16 -36.32 2.39
N ARG A 156 16.24 -37.21 2.00
CA ARG A 156 15.58 -38.19 2.87
C ARG A 156 15.93 -39.56 2.35
N ILE A 157 16.53 -40.38 3.20
CA ILE A 157 16.97 -41.74 2.85
C ILE A 157 15.86 -42.70 3.19
N GLY A 158 15.43 -43.49 2.20
CA GLY A 158 14.44 -44.54 2.35
C GLY A 158 15.00 -45.80 2.98
N SER A 159 14.13 -46.85 3.01
CA SER A 159 14.55 -48.16 3.55
C SER A 159 15.40 -48.99 2.56
N GLU A 160 15.25 -48.75 1.25
CA GLU A 160 15.95 -49.44 0.19
C GLU A 160 17.35 -48.88 -0.04
N ASN A 161 18.38 -49.77 -0.13
CA ASN A 161 19.76 -49.37 -0.37
C ASN A 161 20.33 -48.27 0.59
N LYS A 162 19.86 -48.27 1.82
CA LYS A 162 20.13 -47.22 2.82
C LYS A 162 21.61 -46.94 2.98
N GLU A 163 22.46 -47.94 3.18
CA GLU A 163 23.88 -47.77 3.38
C GLU A 163 24.61 -47.14 2.17
N ALA A 164 24.19 -47.51 0.95
CA ALA A 164 24.74 -46.94 -0.28
C ALA A 164 24.40 -45.47 -0.41
N TYR A 165 23.15 -45.09 -0.09
CA TYR A 165 22.72 -43.69 -0.11
C TYR A 165 23.36 -42.86 1.01
N GLU A 166 23.55 -43.42 2.23
CA GLU A 166 24.25 -42.76 3.33
C GLU A 166 25.70 -42.46 2.97
N LYS A 167 26.40 -43.44 2.34
CA LYS A 167 27.78 -43.26 1.87
C LYS A 167 27.87 -42.16 0.80
N LEU A 168 26.99 -42.19 -0.21
CA LEU A 168 26.94 -41.19 -1.28
C LEU A 168 26.57 -39.80 -0.75
N ALA A 169 25.64 -39.71 0.21
CA ALA A 169 25.17 -38.45 0.76
C ALA A 169 26.25 -37.71 1.56
N LYS A 170 27.17 -38.38 2.22
CA LYS A 170 28.25 -37.77 3.05
C LYS A 170 29.08 -36.72 2.29
N ASP A 171 29.32 -36.92 1.01
CA ASP A 171 30.12 -36.02 0.19
C ASP A 171 29.35 -34.74 -0.17
N TYR A 172 28.05 -34.81 -0.32
CA TYR A 172 27.19 -33.72 -0.84
C TYR A 172 26.36 -33.03 0.24
N PHE A 173 25.96 -33.77 1.28
CA PHE A 173 25.06 -33.26 2.34
C PHE A 173 25.79 -33.20 3.69
N ASP A 174 25.37 -32.33 4.58
CA ASP A 174 25.88 -32.23 5.96
C ASP A 174 25.17 -33.23 6.90
N GLU A 175 25.53 -33.18 8.20
CA GLU A 175 24.94 -34.03 9.25
C GLU A 175 23.45 -33.83 9.45
N LYS A 176 22.89 -32.65 9.06
CA LYS A 176 21.47 -32.33 9.07
C LYS A 176 20.78 -32.69 7.74
N HIS A 177 21.46 -33.47 6.90
CA HIS A 177 21.01 -33.82 5.56
C HIS A 177 20.75 -32.64 4.63
N VAL A 178 21.36 -31.47 4.86
CA VAL A 178 21.26 -30.27 4.02
C VAL A 178 22.36 -30.26 2.98
N LEU A 179 22.04 -29.93 1.73
CA LEU A 179 23.00 -29.82 0.63
C LEU A 179 24.05 -28.74 0.94
N LYS A 180 25.32 -29.13 0.94
CA LYS A 180 26.44 -28.23 1.18
C LYS A 180 26.56 -27.15 0.12
N LYS A 181 26.95 -25.93 0.47
CA LYS A 181 27.09 -24.80 -0.48
C LYS A 181 27.96 -25.13 -1.69
N ALA A 182 29.09 -25.82 -1.48
CA ALA A 182 29.98 -26.22 -2.56
C ALA A 182 29.36 -27.28 -3.49
N ALA A 183 28.45 -28.10 -2.97
CA ALA A 183 27.83 -29.19 -3.72
C ALA A 183 26.76 -28.72 -4.74
N TYR A 184 26.26 -27.49 -4.64
CA TYR A 184 25.30 -26.96 -5.63
C TYR A 184 25.86 -27.00 -7.06
N ALA A 185 27.16 -26.76 -7.25
CA ALA A 185 27.77 -26.78 -8.57
C ALA A 185 27.83 -28.21 -9.17
N HIS A 186 27.95 -29.23 -8.33
CA HIS A 186 28.22 -30.62 -8.73
C HIS A 186 27.07 -31.59 -8.45
N ILE A 187 25.88 -31.09 -8.06
CA ILE A 187 24.73 -31.91 -7.70
C ILE A 187 24.27 -32.83 -8.83
N GLY A 188 24.53 -32.45 -10.10
CA GLY A 188 24.23 -33.31 -11.26
C GLY A 188 24.95 -34.67 -11.20
N SER A 189 26.18 -34.71 -10.73
CA SER A 189 26.95 -35.95 -10.52
C SER A 189 26.30 -36.81 -9.42
N PHE A 190 25.86 -36.18 -8.32
CA PHE A 190 25.11 -36.86 -7.27
C PHE A 190 23.80 -37.48 -7.83
N LEU A 191 22.99 -36.69 -8.56
CA LEU A 191 21.73 -37.18 -9.09
C LEU A 191 21.90 -38.35 -10.07
N LYS A 192 22.99 -38.34 -10.86
CA LYS A 192 23.34 -39.44 -11.77
C LYS A 192 23.73 -40.70 -10.98
N GLN A 193 24.57 -40.60 -9.99
CA GLN A 193 25.02 -41.72 -9.13
C GLN A 193 23.85 -42.28 -8.30
N ALA A 194 23.00 -41.39 -7.75
CA ALA A 194 21.83 -41.79 -6.97
C ALA A 194 20.81 -42.61 -7.79
N ARG A 195 20.65 -42.29 -9.08
CA ARG A 195 19.81 -43.08 -10.00
C ARG A 195 20.41 -44.44 -10.37
N GLN A 196 21.74 -44.54 -10.35
CA GLN A 196 22.42 -45.81 -10.58
C GLN A 196 22.26 -46.80 -9.42
N ILE A 197 22.06 -46.30 -8.18
CA ILE A 197 21.79 -47.12 -7.00
C ILE A 197 20.38 -47.74 -7.06
N SER A 198 19.36 -46.96 -7.43
CA SER A 198 17.97 -47.46 -7.60
C SER A 198 17.18 -46.55 -8.51
N ASP A 199 16.32 -47.16 -9.38
CA ASP A 199 15.38 -46.45 -10.23
C ASP A 199 14.24 -45.80 -9.45
N THR A 200 14.04 -46.18 -8.18
CA THR A 200 13.04 -45.60 -7.28
C THR A 200 13.49 -44.24 -6.72
N PHE A 201 14.71 -43.85 -6.92
CA PHE A 201 15.23 -42.54 -6.48
C PHE A 201 14.43 -41.38 -7.07
N ARG A 202 14.04 -40.41 -6.21
CA ARG A 202 13.24 -39.25 -6.60
C ARG A 202 13.98 -37.94 -6.32
N CYS A 203 13.94 -37.04 -7.28
CA CYS A 203 14.30 -35.62 -7.04
C CYS A 203 13.11 -34.76 -7.40
N TYR A 204 12.58 -34.02 -6.43
CA TYR A 204 11.38 -33.22 -6.64
C TYR A 204 11.71 -31.95 -7.43
N LYS A 205 10.75 -31.55 -8.30
CA LYS A 205 10.90 -30.42 -9.22
C LYS A 205 11.30 -29.14 -8.48
N ASP A 206 10.66 -28.82 -7.36
CA ASP A 206 10.93 -27.62 -6.58
C ASP A 206 12.36 -27.57 -6.01
N ALA A 207 12.94 -28.72 -5.69
CA ALA A 207 14.35 -28.81 -5.30
C ALA A 207 15.28 -28.54 -6.49
N ILE A 208 14.95 -29.08 -7.67
CA ILE A 208 15.72 -28.85 -8.90
C ILE A 208 15.64 -27.35 -9.27
N ASP A 209 14.46 -26.77 -9.29
CA ASP A 209 14.24 -25.36 -9.62
C ASP A 209 15.04 -24.44 -8.68
N PHE A 210 15.06 -24.76 -7.38
CA PHE A 210 15.87 -24.02 -6.39
C PHE A 210 17.38 -24.15 -6.60
N ILE A 211 17.86 -25.34 -6.99
CA ILE A 211 19.27 -25.58 -7.31
C ILE A 211 19.67 -24.77 -8.56
N ILE A 212 18.82 -24.79 -9.59
CA ILE A 212 19.06 -24.03 -10.83
C ILE A 212 19.13 -22.54 -10.52
N ASP A 213 18.16 -21.98 -9.78
CA ASP A 213 18.16 -20.57 -9.37
C ASP A 213 19.45 -20.16 -8.64
N LYS A 214 19.92 -20.99 -7.70
CA LYS A 214 21.20 -20.75 -6.99
C LYS A 214 22.42 -20.76 -7.91
N ARG A 215 22.46 -21.66 -8.88
CA ARG A 215 23.54 -21.74 -9.87
C ARG A 215 23.50 -20.55 -10.82
N GLU A 216 22.33 -20.21 -11.32
CA GLU A 216 22.12 -19.05 -12.19
C GLU A 216 22.49 -17.75 -11.50
N LYS A 217 22.15 -17.58 -10.20
CA LYS A 217 22.58 -16.41 -9.42
C LYS A 217 24.10 -16.26 -9.46
N SER A 218 24.85 -17.36 -9.25
CA SER A 218 26.31 -17.32 -9.34
C SER A 218 26.82 -16.96 -10.73
N THR A 219 26.14 -17.43 -11.79
CA THR A 219 26.49 -17.12 -13.18
C THR A 219 26.19 -15.65 -13.50
N ARG A 220 25.01 -15.14 -13.09
CA ARG A 220 24.65 -13.72 -13.23
C ARG A 220 25.65 -12.80 -12.54
N GLU A 221 26.10 -13.16 -11.32
CA GLU A 221 27.14 -12.40 -10.59
C GLU A 221 28.46 -12.32 -11.35
N LYS A 222 28.87 -13.39 -12.01
CA LYS A 222 30.07 -13.41 -12.85
C LYS A 222 29.89 -12.53 -14.09
N ILE A 223 28.76 -12.66 -14.79
CA ILE A 223 28.45 -11.88 -15.99
C ILE A 223 28.41 -10.38 -15.65
N VAL A 224 27.69 -9.99 -14.59
CA VAL A 224 27.58 -8.57 -14.22
C VAL A 224 28.95 -7.95 -13.88
N LYS A 225 29.88 -8.71 -13.31
CA LYS A 225 31.25 -8.25 -13.06
C LYS A 225 32.03 -7.93 -14.34
N THR A 226 31.70 -8.54 -15.48
CA THR A 226 32.35 -8.24 -16.76
C THR A 226 31.81 -6.97 -17.42
N TYR A 227 30.69 -6.42 -16.94
CA TYR A 227 30.10 -5.20 -17.47
C TYR A 227 30.65 -3.98 -16.71
N ASP A 228 31.79 -3.49 -17.17
CA ASP A 228 32.33 -2.20 -16.73
C ASP A 228 31.49 -1.02 -17.27
N ASP A 229 31.87 0.20 -16.92
CA ASP A 229 31.15 1.40 -17.33
C ASP A 229 31.18 1.62 -18.84
N LYS A 230 32.28 1.23 -19.52
CA LYS A 230 32.41 1.36 -20.98
C LYS A 230 31.48 0.42 -21.74
N LYS A 231 31.35 -0.82 -21.26
CA LYS A 231 30.38 -1.76 -21.86
C LYS A 231 28.94 -1.32 -21.67
N LEU A 232 28.63 -0.74 -20.50
CA LEU A 232 27.29 -0.21 -20.25
C LEU A 232 26.98 1.05 -21.06
N ASP A 233 27.97 1.90 -21.37
CA ASP A 233 27.78 3.06 -22.24
C ASP A 233 27.44 2.65 -23.69
N ASN A 234 27.88 1.47 -24.10
CA ASN A 234 27.60 0.88 -25.44
C ASN A 234 26.39 -0.09 -25.43
N LEU A 235 25.68 -0.20 -24.30
CA LEU A 235 24.56 -1.12 -24.16
C LEU A 235 23.30 -0.60 -24.86
N LEU A 236 23.03 0.69 -24.72
CA LEU A 236 21.88 1.41 -25.27
C LEU A 236 22.35 2.54 -26.20
N LYS A 237 21.46 3.05 -27.04
CA LYS A 237 21.73 4.19 -27.96
C LYS A 237 21.97 5.53 -27.24
N VAL A 238 21.83 5.59 -25.92
CA VAL A 238 21.99 6.80 -25.13
C VAL A 238 22.95 6.56 -23.97
N LYS A 239 23.66 7.60 -23.57
CA LYS A 239 24.59 7.55 -22.44
C LYS A 239 23.82 7.43 -21.15
N LEU A 240 24.22 6.46 -20.31
CA LEU A 240 23.61 6.20 -19.01
C LEU A 240 24.30 7.02 -17.89
N TYR A 241 23.52 7.50 -16.97
CA TYR A 241 24.04 8.10 -15.73
C TYR A 241 24.65 7.01 -14.82
N PRO A 242 25.65 7.36 -13.97
CA PRO A 242 26.30 6.37 -13.09
C PRO A 242 25.34 5.54 -12.26
N TYR A 243 24.35 6.17 -11.61
CA TYR A 243 23.36 5.47 -10.82
C TYR A 243 22.44 4.57 -11.67
N GLN A 244 22.16 4.91 -12.94
CA GLN A 244 21.40 4.03 -13.85
C GLN A 244 22.19 2.79 -14.19
N LYS A 245 23.51 2.91 -14.44
CA LYS A 245 24.42 1.77 -14.62
C LYS A 245 24.43 0.86 -13.41
N GLU A 246 24.47 1.46 -12.20
CA GLU A 246 24.36 0.71 -10.95
C GLU A 246 23.03 -0.04 -10.83
N GLY A 247 21.89 0.61 -11.15
CA GLY A 247 20.56 -0.01 -11.15
C GLY A 247 20.45 -1.17 -12.13
N ILE A 248 21.03 -1.05 -13.32
CA ILE A 248 21.09 -2.13 -14.33
C ILE A 248 21.91 -3.32 -13.78
N ARG A 249 23.10 -3.05 -13.23
CA ARG A 249 23.93 -4.12 -12.61
C ARG A 249 23.20 -4.79 -11.46
N PHE A 250 22.56 -4.01 -10.60
CA PHE A 250 21.79 -4.52 -9.47
C PHE A 250 20.66 -5.46 -9.93
N ALA A 251 19.82 -5.01 -10.85
CA ALA A 251 18.69 -5.78 -11.33
C ALA A 251 19.12 -7.04 -12.11
N ALA A 252 20.15 -6.94 -12.95
CA ALA A 252 20.70 -8.09 -13.67
C ALA A 252 21.32 -9.13 -12.71
N LYS A 253 22.04 -8.69 -11.67
CA LYS A 253 22.60 -9.57 -10.63
C LYS A 253 21.50 -10.28 -9.83
N ALA A 254 20.47 -9.53 -9.41
CA ALA A 254 19.36 -10.08 -8.63
C ALA A 254 18.51 -11.07 -9.46
N GLY A 255 18.37 -10.82 -10.76
CA GLY A 255 17.49 -11.58 -11.68
C GLY A 255 16.02 -11.25 -11.49
N LYS A 256 15.54 -11.15 -10.24
CA LYS A 256 14.22 -10.63 -9.88
C LYS A 256 14.42 -9.46 -8.93
N ALA A 257 14.04 -8.25 -9.36
CA ALA A 257 14.35 -7.01 -8.64
C ALA A 257 13.20 -6.00 -8.65
N ILE A 258 13.21 -5.14 -7.65
CA ILE A 258 12.33 -3.96 -7.55
C ILE A 258 13.21 -2.72 -7.70
N ILE A 259 12.96 -1.91 -8.72
CA ILE A 259 13.55 -0.59 -8.89
C ILE A 259 12.55 0.44 -8.35
N ALA A 260 12.83 0.93 -7.15
CA ALA A 260 11.96 1.83 -6.39
C ALA A 260 12.46 3.28 -6.40
N ASP A 261 13.29 3.65 -7.38
CA ASP A 261 13.84 4.99 -7.53
C ASP A 261 12.74 6.06 -7.57
N GLU A 262 13.05 7.23 -7.06
CA GLU A 262 12.16 8.38 -7.10
C GLU A 262 11.74 8.70 -8.55
N MET A 263 10.56 9.30 -8.71
CA MET A 263 10.03 9.63 -10.02
C MET A 263 10.94 10.59 -10.78
N GLY A 264 11.11 10.34 -12.09
CA GLY A 264 11.97 11.14 -12.95
C GLY A 264 13.43 10.66 -13.01
N LEU A 265 13.86 9.65 -12.25
CA LEU A 265 15.21 9.06 -12.29
C LEU A 265 15.41 8.01 -13.38
N GLY A 266 14.44 7.84 -14.29
CA GLY A 266 14.61 6.95 -15.45
C GLY A 266 14.54 5.46 -15.09
N LYS A 267 13.54 5.03 -14.32
CA LYS A 267 13.28 3.60 -14.04
C LYS A 267 13.11 2.79 -15.32
N THR A 268 12.41 3.34 -16.33
CA THR A 268 12.15 2.69 -17.62
C THR A 268 13.44 2.34 -18.36
N ILE A 269 14.40 3.28 -18.46
CA ILE A 269 15.68 3.01 -19.13
C ILE A 269 16.52 1.99 -18.38
N GLN A 270 16.45 1.94 -17.04
CA GLN A 270 17.12 0.92 -16.24
C GLN A 270 16.54 -0.48 -16.51
N ALA A 271 15.20 -0.59 -16.61
CA ALA A 271 14.55 -1.86 -16.94
C ALA A 271 14.89 -2.32 -18.37
N ILE A 272 14.86 -1.42 -19.35
CA ILE A 272 15.27 -1.72 -20.74
C ILE A 272 16.76 -2.12 -20.77
N GLY A 273 17.63 -1.38 -20.08
CA GLY A 273 19.05 -1.71 -20.00
C GLY A 273 19.32 -3.07 -19.35
N THR A 274 18.55 -3.42 -18.31
CA THR A 274 18.64 -4.75 -17.68
C THR A 274 18.23 -5.84 -18.67
N ALA A 275 17.13 -5.65 -19.39
CA ALA A 275 16.67 -6.60 -20.42
C ALA A 275 17.70 -6.75 -21.56
N GLU A 276 18.26 -5.66 -22.07
CA GLU A 276 19.26 -5.71 -23.14
C GLU A 276 20.58 -6.35 -22.69
N LEU A 277 21.01 -6.14 -21.44
CA LEU A 277 22.17 -6.84 -20.87
C LEU A 277 21.93 -8.35 -20.87
N LEU A 278 20.79 -8.80 -20.34
CA LEU A 278 20.46 -10.22 -20.28
C LEU A 278 20.26 -10.84 -21.67
N ARG A 279 19.72 -10.07 -22.64
CA ARG A 279 19.56 -10.52 -24.04
C ARG A 279 20.90 -10.66 -24.75
N LYS A 280 21.80 -9.70 -24.59
CA LYS A 280 23.17 -9.76 -25.19
C LYS A 280 23.98 -10.94 -24.69
N GLU A 281 23.75 -11.34 -23.43
CA GLU A 281 24.39 -12.53 -22.84
C GLU A 281 23.65 -13.85 -23.17
N GLY A 282 22.59 -13.80 -23.97
CA GLY A 282 21.81 -14.97 -24.36
C GLY A 282 21.01 -15.64 -23.23
N LEU A 283 20.80 -14.91 -22.12
CA LEU A 283 20.06 -15.43 -20.96
C LEU A 283 18.54 -15.32 -21.14
N ILE A 284 18.08 -14.38 -21.97
CA ILE A 284 16.65 -14.19 -22.27
C ILE A 284 16.45 -13.93 -23.76
N GLY A 285 15.35 -14.41 -24.34
CA GLY A 285 14.90 -14.15 -25.71
C GLY A 285 13.63 -13.30 -25.76
N SER A 286 12.79 -13.39 -24.72
CA SER A 286 11.46 -12.79 -24.69
C SER A 286 11.24 -11.93 -23.43
N VAL A 287 10.62 -10.76 -23.62
CA VAL A 287 10.29 -9.80 -22.55
C VAL A 287 8.81 -9.43 -22.63
N LEU A 288 8.05 -9.70 -21.60
CA LEU A 288 6.67 -9.25 -21.47
C LEU A 288 6.59 -8.05 -20.54
N ILE A 289 6.01 -6.95 -21.02
CA ILE A 289 5.84 -5.71 -20.24
C ILE A 289 4.37 -5.53 -19.88
N LEU A 290 4.07 -5.52 -18.58
CA LEU A 290 2.77 -5.16 -18.03
C LEU A 290 2.80 -3.71 -17.55
N CYS A 291 1.92 -2.88 -18.10
CA CYS A 291 1.87 -1.46 -17.75
C CYS A 291 0.42 -0.94 -17.73
N PRO A 292 0.16 0.25 -17.18
CA PRO A 292 -1.09 0.96 -17.39
C PRO A 292 -1.39 1.16 -18.88
N THR A 293 -2.67 1.15 -19.23
CA THR A 293 -3.09 1.32 -20.65
C THR A 293 -2.52 2.58 -21.30
N SER A 294 -2.38 3.66 -20.53
CA SER A 294 -1.82 4.94 -20.98
C SER A 294 -0.34 4.88 -21.36
N LEU A 295 0.42 3.90 -20.85
CA LEU A 295 1.86 3.82 -21.04
C LEU A 295 2.31 2.87 -22.15
N LYS A 296 1.41 2.09 -22.76
CA LYS A 296 1.77 1.09 -23.79
C LYS A 296 2.62 1.68 -24.93
N TYR A 297 2.15 2.77 -25.51
CA TYR A 297 2.83 3.40 -26.65
C TYR A 297 4.07 4.19 -26.25
N GLN A 298 4.10 4.70 -25.03
CA GLN A 298 5.32 5.31 -24.49
C GLN A 298 6.42 4.26 -24.33
N TRP A 299 6.12 3.10 -23.72
CA TRP A 299 7.06 1.98 -23.64
C TRP A 299 7.59 1.58 -25.04
N ARG A 300 6.69 1.46 -26.01
CA ARG A 300 7.08 1.20 -27.41
C ARG A 300 8.04 2.26 -27.96
N SER A 301 7.75 3.54 -27.72
CA SER A 301 8.59 4.65 -28.17
C SER A 301 9.96 4.65 -27.49
N GLU A 302 10.02 4.39 -26.17
CA GLU A 302 11.27 4.35 -25.41
C GLU A 302 12.14 3.16 -25.80
N ILE A 303 11.57 1.96 -26.02
CA ILE A 303 12.32 0.80 -26.52
C ILE A 303 12.95 1.13 -27.88
N LYS A 304 12.19 1.68 -28.82
CA LYS A 304 12.71 2.07 -30.15
C LYS A 304 13.76 3.18 -30.09
N LYS A 305 13.61 4.10 -29.11
CA LYS A 305 14.57 5.18 -28.90
C LYS A 305 15.92 4.66 -28.36
N PHE A 306 15.87 3.70 -27.44
CA PHE A 306 17.05 3.25 -26.70
C PHE A 306 17.71 2.00 -27.29
N THR A 307 16.97 1.22 -28.10
CA THR A 307 17.44 -0.06 -28.64
C THR A 307 17.09 -0.20 -30.13
N ASP A 308 17.65 -1.23 -30.79
CA ASP A 308 17.27 -1.66 -32.13
C ASP A 308 16.25 -2.82 -32.10
N ALA A 309 15.77 -3.20 -30.91
CA ALA A 309 14.89 -4.33 -30.78
C ALA A 309 13.48 -4.05 -31.30
N GLU A 310 12.89 -5.06 -31.92
CA GLU A 310 11.49 -5.00 -32.31
C GLU A 310 10.56 -5.11 -31.11
N VAL A 311 9.43 -4.40 -31.18
CA VAL A 311 8.46 -4.32 -30.09
C VAL A 311 7.04 -4.36 -30.62
N PHE A 312 6.22 -5.19 -30.03
CA PHE A 312 4.81 -5.36 -30.36
C PHE A 312 3.89 -4.97 -29.20
N VAL A 313 2.83 -4.21 -29.50
CA VAL A 313 1.79 -3.84 -28.52
C VAL A 313 0.61 -4.80 -28.69
N ILE A 314 0.34 -5.59 -27.65
CA ILE A 314 -0.76 -6.56 -27.62
C ILE A 314 -2.07 -5.82 -27.33
N GLU A 315 -3.00 -5.85 -28.30
CA GLU A 315 -4.31 -5.21 -28.18
C GLU A 315 -5.36 -5.82 -29.11
N GLY A 316 -6.58 -5.29 -29.07
CA GLY A 316 -7.71 -5.84 -29.81
C GLY A 316 -8.57 -6.82 -29.00
N ASN A 317 -9.38 -7.62 -29.68
CA ASN A 317 -10.22 -8.62 -29.05
C ASN A 317 -9.42 -9.85 -28.56
N HIS A 318 -10.03 -10.73 -27.80
CA HIS A 318 -9.38 -11.90 -27.19
C HIS A 318 -8.68 -12.81 -28.21
N LEU A 319 -9.27 -13.02 -29.38
CA LEU A 319 -8.67 -13.89 -30.43
C LEU A 319 -7.39 -13.26 -30.99
N LYS A 320 -7.45 -11.97 -31.37
CA LYS A 320 -6.25 -11.25 -31.85
C LYS A 320 -5.12 -11.23 -30.82
N ARG A 321 -5.47 -11.07 -29.54
CA ARG A 321 -4.46 -11.07 -28.47
C ARG A 321 -3.84 -12.45 -28.26
N LYS A 322 -4.61 -13.54 -28.39
CA LYS A 322 -4.08 -14.90 -28.28
C LYS A 322 -2.96 -15.16 -29.30
N ASP A 323 -3.16 -14.73 -30.54
CA ASP A 323 -2.14 -14.88 -31.60
C ASP A 323 -0.95 -13.95 -31.37
N ALA A 324 -1.21 -12.76 -30.84
CA ALA A 324 -0.20 -11.76 -30.55
C ALA A 324 0.83 -12.18 -29.49
N TYR A 325 0.46 -13.05 -28.54
CA TYR A 325 1.41 -13.58 -27.55
C TYR A 325 2.50 -14.45 -28.17
N ASN A 326 2.20 -15.14 -29.30
CA ASN A 326 3.13 -16.04 -30.00
C ASN A 326 3.98 -15.35 -31.07
N ARG A 327 3.88 -14.02 -31.20
CA ARG A 327 4.68 -13.28 -32.19
C ARG A 327 6.18 -13.33 -31.86
N PRO A 328 7.06 -13.22 -32.92
CA PRO A 328 8.50 -13.38 -32.75
C PRO A 328 9.20 -12.18 -32.08
N GLU A 329 8.56 -11.00 -32.04
CA GLU A 329 9.17 -9.79 -31.48
C GLU A 329 9.62 -10.02 -30.04
N PRO A 330 10.87 -9.65 -29.68
CA PRO A 330 11.42 -9.91 -28.36
C PRO A 330 10.70 -9.12 -27.26
N TYR A 331 10.15 -7.96 -27.55
CA TYR A 331 9.37 -7.17 -26.59
C TYR A 331 7.90 -7.19 -26.91
N LYS A 332 7.09 -7.58 -25.93
CA LYS A 332 5.63 -7.56 -26.00
C LYS A 332 5.07 -6.70 -24.88
N ILE A 333 4.17 -5.79 -25.20
CA ILE A 333 3.60 -4.84 -24.25
C ILE A 333 2.09 -5.07 -24.12
N ILE A 334 1.60 -5.25 -22.92
CA ILE A 334 0.16 -5.43 -22.64
C ILE A 334 -0.28 -4.58 -21.44
N SER A 335 -1.53 -4.13 -21.46
CA SER A 335 -2.08 -3.44 -20.30
C SER A 335 -2.54 -4.41 -19.21
N TYR A 336 -2.50 -3.98 -17.93
CA TYR A 336 -3.00 -4.75 -16.79
C TYR A 336 -4.45 -5.26 -16.98
N ASN A 337 -5.33 -4.42 -17.53
CA ASN A 337 -6.73 -4.79 -17.76
C ASN A 337 -6.86 -5.90 -18.82
N SER A 338 -6.09 -5.80 -19.90
CA SER A 338 -6.07 -6.85 -20.93
C SER A 338 -5.47 -8.14 -20.40
N ALA A 339 -4.41 -8.07 -19.62
CA ALA A 339 -3.80 -9.22 -18.94
C ALA A 339 -4.78 -9.92 -17.99
N ALA A 340 -5.59 -9.17 -17.25
CA ALA A 340 -6.62 -9.73 -16.38
C ALA A 340 -7.68 -10.56 -17.14
N ASN A 341 -8.05 -10.11 -18.33
CA ASN A 341 -8.98 -10.84 -19.19
C ASN A 341 -8.35 -12.11 -19.81
N ASP A 342 -7.03 -12.12 -19.97
CA ASP A 342 -6.30 -13.20 -20.62
C ASP A 342 -5.62 -14.17 -19.64
N ILE A 343 -6.07 -14.22 -18.38
CA ILE A 343 -5.48 -14.98 -17.27
C ILE A 343 -5.25 -16.46 -17.60
N LYS A 344 -6.09 -17.07 -18.45
CA LYS A 344 -5.94 -18.47 -18.86
C LYS A 344 -4.78 -18.66 -19.83
N ILE A 345 -4.57 -17.70 -20.74
CA ILE A 345 -3.46 -17.72 -21.72
C ILE A 345 -2.16 -17.45 -20.96
N LEU A 346 -2.13 -16.42 -20.12
CA LEU A 346 -0.96 -16.02 -19.35
C LEU A 346 -0.45 -17.10 -18.39
N GLY A 347 -1.36 -17.91 -17.83
CA GLY A 347 -0.98 -19.03 -16.94
C GLY A 347 -0.28 -20.19 -17.67
N SER A 348 -0.31 -20.24 -19.01
CA SER A 348 0.42 -21.20 -19.84
C SER A 348 1.52 -20.58 -20.68
N LEU A 349 1.65 -19.24 -20.65
CA LEU A 349 2.67 -18.52 -21.39
C LEU A 349 4.02 -18.64 -20.66
N GLN A 350 5.02 -19.11 -21.36
CA GLN A 350 6.41 -19.02 -20.92
C GLN A 350 7.00 -17.72 -21.43
N THR A 351 7.47 -16.87 -20.53
CA THR A 351 8.23 -15.65 -20.88
C THR A 351 9.48 -15.63 -20.03
N ASP A 352 10.62 -15.32 -20.65
CA ASP A 352 11.88 -15.36 -19.92
C ASP A 352 11.95 -14.21 -18.92
N MET A 353 11.48 -13.01 -19.30
CA MET A 353 11.52 -11.83 -18.45
C MET A 353 10.16 -11.11 -18.39
N LEU A 354 9.76 -10.75 -17.19
CA LEU A 354 8.57 -9.94 -16.90
C LEU A 354 8.97 -8.57 -16.37
N ILE A 355 8.52 -7.51 -17.03
CA ILE A 355 8.63 -6.13 -16.53
C ILE A 355 7.23 -5.66 -16.11
N MET A 356 7.09 -5.17 -14.89
CA MET A 356 5.83 -4.59 -14.38
C MET A 356 6.04 -3.13 -14.01
N ASP A 357 5.33 -2.23 -14.66
CA ASP A 357 5.42 -0.79 -14.41
C ASP A 357 4.23 -0.27 -13.61
N GLU A 358 4.47 0.71 -12.72
CA GLU A 358 3.47 1.28 -11.80
C GLU A 358 2.75 0.18 -10.98
N VAL A 359 3.53 -0.73 -10.38
CA VAL A 359 3.04 -1.93 -9.69
C VAL A 359 2.14 -1.64 -8.49
N GLN A 360 2.15 -0.41 -7.94
CA GLN A 360 1.23 -0.01 -6.87
C GLN A 360 -0.25 -0.19 -7.24
N ARG A 361 -0.58 -0.35 -8.52
CA ARG A 361 -1.92 -0.75 -8.97
C ARG A 361 -2.31 -2.18 -8.58
N LEU A 362 -1.34 -3.03 -8.27
CA LEU A 362 -1.51 -4.44 -7.89
C LEU A 362 -1.53 -4.67 -6.37
N LYS A 363 -1.49 -3.61 -5.57
CA LYS A 363 -1.42 -3.66 -4.10
C LYS A 363 -2.56 -4.42 -3.42
N ASN A 364 -3.70 -4.55 -4.06
CA ASN A 364 -4.82 -5.33 -3.53
C ASN A 364 -4.83 -6.75 -4.10
N TRP A 365 -4.54 -7.74 -3.26
CA TRP A 365 -4.44 -9.18 -3.60
C TRP A 365 -5.70 -9.76 -4.23
N ASN A 366 -6.86 -9.25 -3.84
CA ASN A 366 -8.15 -9.80 -4.23
C ASN A 366 -8.62 -9.34 -5.60
N THR A 367 -7.93 -8.39 -6.22
CA THR A 367 -8.31 -7.92 -7.57
C THR A 367 -8.01 -8.98 -8.63
N GLN A 368 -8.84 -9.01 -9.66
CA GLN A 368 -8.65 -9.89 -10.81
C GLN A 368 -7.29 -9.63 -11.49
N ILE A 369 -6.88 -8.37 -11.57
CA ILE A 369 -5.60 -7.94 -12.14
C ILE A 369 -4.42 -8.52 -11.35
N SER A 370 -4.43 -8.41 -10.02
CA SER A 370 -3.36 -8.93 -9.17
C SER A 370 -3.25 -10.45 -9.26
N ARG A 371 -4.40 -11.16 -9.32
CA ARG A 371 -4.43 -12.61 -9.52
C ARG A 371 -3.90 -13.04 -10.88
N ALA A 372 -4.15 -12.25 -11.94
CA ALA A 372 -3.65 -12.54 -13.28
C ALA A 372 -2.13 -12.37 -13.34
N ALA A 373 -1.62 -11.25 -12.82
CA ALA A 373 -0.19 -10.97 -12.80
C ALA A 373 0.61 -12.06 -12.06
N ARG A 374 0.07 -12.60 -10.96
CA ARG A 374 0.71 -13.69 -10.17
C ARG A 374 0.73 -15.05 -10.85
N LYS A 375 -0.02 -15.25 -11.93
CA LYS A 375 0.00 -16.48 -12.71
C LYS A 375 1.05 -16.51 -13.82
N ILE A 376 1.65 -15.36 -14.11
CA ILE A 376 2.70 -15.26 -15.11
C ILE A 376 3.99 -15.79 -14.49
N GLU A 377 4.49 -16.89 -15.00
CA GLU A 377 5.77 -17.46 -14.60
C GLU A 377 6.88 -16.88 -15.49
N SER A 378 7.96 -16.42 -14.87
CA SER A 378 9.14 -15.91 -15.55
C SER A 378 10.39 -16.16 -14.72
N ASP A 379 11.52 -16.41 -15.39
CA ASP A 379 12.80 -16.63 -14.73
C ASP A 379 13.39 -15.31 -14.23
N TYR A 380 13.16 -14.22 -14.95
CA TYR A 380 13.61 -12.87 -14.61
C TYR A 380 12.43 -11.93 -14.44
N SER A 381 12.53 -10.99 -13.50
CA SER A 381 11.52 -9.94 -13.38
C SER A 381 12.10 -8.61 -12.87
N VAL A 382 11.62 -7.51 -13.46
CA VAL A 382 11.92 -6.15 -13.00
C VAL A 382 10.60 -5.42 -12.71
N ILE A 383 10.43 -5.04 -11.48
CA ILE A 383 9.25 -4.35 -10.98
C ILE A 383 9.60 -2.89 -10.77
N LEU A 384 8.83 -1.99 -11.37
CA LEU A 384 9.02 -0.56 -11.30
C LEU A 384 7.92 0.09 -10.45
N SER A 385 8.32 0.87 -9.47
CA SER A 385 7.43 1.70 -8.68
C SER A 385 8.13 2.96 -8.23
N GLY A 386 7.48 4.11 -8.35
CA GLY A 386 7.96 5.35 -7.72
C GLY A 386 7.59 5.42 -6.24
N THR A 387 6.57 4.67 -5.85
CA THR A 387 5.97 4.65 -4.51
C THR A 387 5.56 3.22 -4.14
N PRO A 388 6.50 2.33 -3.82
CA PRO A 388 6.18 0.93 -3.49
C PRO A 388 5.39 0.79 -2.19
N LEU A 389 5.36 1.82 -1.37
CA LEU A 389 4.64 1.90 -0.11
C LEU A 389 3.87 3.22 -0.05
N GLU A 390 2.56 3.21 -0.30
CA GLU A 390 1.74 4.43 -0.28
C GLU A 390 0.96 4.61 1.01
N ASN A 391 0.39 3.54 1.55
CA ASN A 391 -0.58 3.66 2.65
C ASN A 391 -0.46 2.60 3.73
N LYS A 392 -0.06 1.38 3.40
CA LYS A 392 -0.02 0.24 4.32
C LYS A 392 1.19 -0.65 4.02
N LEU A 393 1.79 -1.17 5.08
CA LEU A 393 2.91 -2.10 4.96
C LEU A 393 2.53 -3.40 4.20
N ASP A 394 1.25 -3.78 4.21
CA ASP A 394 0.71 -4.88 3.41
C ASP A 394 0.89 -4.67 1.90
N GLU A 395 0.92 -3.41 1.44
CA GLU A 395 1.13 -3.08 0.03
C GLU A 395 2.55 -3.49 -0.40
N LEU A 396 3.56 -3.15 0.41
CA LEU A 396 4.95 -3.57 0.17
C LEU A 396 5.08 -5.10 0.21
N TYR A 397 4.45 -5.76 1.20
CA TYR A 397 4.43 -7.22 1.27
C TYR A 397 3.88 -7.83 -0.03
N SER A 398 2.76 -7.31 -0.54
CA SER A 398 2.14 -7.76 -1.79
C SER A 398 3.04 -7.56 -3.02
N ILE A 399 3.81 -6.47 -3.08
CA ILE A 399 4.74 -6.19 -4.17
C ILE A 399 5.95 -7.12 -4.11
N VAL A 400 6.51 -7.35 -2.93
CA VAL A 400 7.67 -8.23 -2.73
C VAL A 400 7.34 -9.67 -3.13
N GLU A 401 6.10 -10.12 -2.95
CA GLU A 401 5.67 -11.46 -3.37
C GLU A 401 5.74 -11.70 -4.90
N PHE A 402 5.72 -10.66 -5.74
CA PHE A 402 5.96 -10.81 -7.18
C PHE A 402 7.42 -11.13 -7.50
N VAL A 403 8.34 -10.81 -6.61
CA VAL A 403 9.78 -11.08 -6.75
C VAL A 403 10.18 -12.36 -6.02
N ASP A 404 9.83 -12.48 -4.74
CA ASP A 404 10.12 -13.66 -3.91
C ASP A 404 9.05 -13.85 -2.83
N ASN A 405 8.19 -14.86 -3.00
CA ASN A 405 7.13 -15.23 -2.07
C ASN A 405 7.62 -15.64 -0.66
N PHE A 406 8.92 -15.85 -0.49
CA PHE A 406 9.50 -16.35 0.76
C PHE A 406 10.31 -15.29 1.49
N ARG A 407 10.45 -14.09 0.92
CA ARG A 407 11.37 -13.05 1.40
C ARG A 407 11.01 -12.47 2.76
N LEU A 408 9.77 -12.08 2.92
CA LEU A 408 9.28 -11.37 4.11
C LEU A 408 8.71 -12.29 5.20
N ALA A 409 8.96 -13.61 5.12
CA ALA A 409 8.33 -14.64 5.94
C ALA A 409 6.82 -14.80 5.66
N PRO A 410 6.14 -15.81 6.26
CA PRO A 410 4.69 -15.94 6.14
C PRO A 410 3.96 -14.68 6.65
N TYR A 411 2.89 -14.29 5.97
CA TYR A 411 2.16 -13.06 6.29
C TYR A 411 1.74 -12.94 7.77
N TYR A 412 1.35 -14.05 8.43
CA TYR A 412 0.98 -14.01 9.83
C TYR A 412 2.16 -13.71 10.76
N ILE A 413 3.38 -14.17 10.43
CA ILE A 413 4.62 -13.83 11.13
C ILE A 413 5.02 -12.39 10.83
N PHE A 414 4.90 -11.99 9.56
CA PHE A 414 5.15 -10.61 9.15
C PHE A 414 4.24 -9.63 9.91
N LYS A 415 2.95 -9.96 10.00
CA LYS A 415 1.97 -9.16 10.74
C LYS A 415 2.36 -9.03 12.22
N GLU A 416 2.68 -10.13 12.88
CA GLU A 416 3.07 -10.13 14.31
C GLU A 416 4.33 -9.31 14.58
N ASN A 417 5.32 -9.41 13.68
CA ASN A 417 6.61 -8.76 13.83
C ASN A 417 6.62 -7.28 13.49
N HIS A 418 5.76 -6.85 12.57
CA HIS A 418 5.86 -5.54 11.96
C HIS A 418 4.59 -4.69 12.06
N ILE A 419 3.44 -5.25 12.45
CA ILE A 419 2.18 -4.53 12.55
C ILE A 419 1.70 -4.55 14.00
N ILE A 420 1.44 -3.38 14.56
CA ILE A 420 0.86 -3.22 15.90
C ILE A 420 -0.65 -3.14 15.72
N THR A 421 -1.40 -4.01 16.40
CA THR A 421 -2.87 -4.01 16.35
C THR A 421 -3.46 -3.94 17.76
N ASP A 422 -4.67 -3.37 17.88
CA ASP A 422 -5.47 -3.42 19.11
C ASP A 422 -6.17 -4.78 19.30
N GLU A 423 -6.95 -4.90 20.35
CA GLU A 423 -7.73 -6.10 20.70
C GLU A 423 -8.80 -6.44 19.65
N THR A 424 -9.20 -5.50 18.82
CA THR A 424 -10.16 -5.70 17.72
C THR A 424 -9.49 -6.12 16.41
N GLY A 425 -8.15 -6.10 16.36
CA GLY A 425 -7.35 -6.38 15.18
C GLY A 425 -7.12 -5.15 14.29
N LYS A 426 -7.46 -3.95 14.76
CA LYS A 426 -7.22 -2.69 14.08
C LYS A 426 -5.74 -2.32 14.17
N VAL A 427 -5.16 -1.83 13.08
CA VAL A 427 -3.74 -1.45 13.01
C VAL A 427 -3.54 -0.13 13.73
N LEU A 428 -2.71 -0.14 14.78
CA LEU A 428 -2.30 1.03 15.57
C LEU A 428 -0.95 1.60 15.12
N GLY A 429 -0.13 0.80 14.43
CA GLY A 429 1.17 1.25 14.02
C GLY A 429 2.01 0.17 13.36
N TYR A 430 3.25 0.52 13.08
CA TYR A 430 4.26 -0.36 12.52
C TYR A 430 5.52 -0.32 13.38
N LYS A 431 6.26 -1.42 13.42
CA LYS A 431 7.50 -1.61 14.19
C LYS A 431 8.54 -2.39 13.40
N ASN A 432 9.81 -2.30 13.80
CA ASN A 432 10.92 -3.03 13.19
C ASN A 432 11.03 -2.79 11.66
N LEU A 433 10.84 -1.56 11.21
CA LEU A 433 10.83 -1.20 9.79
C LEU A 433 12.19 -1.40 9.14
N ASN A 434 13.28 -1.08 9.86
CA ASN A 434 14.66 -1.26 9.38
C ASN A 434 14.97 -2.72 9.04
N LYS A 435 14.43 -3.68 9.82
CA LYS A 435 14.59 -5.11 9.53
C LYS A 435 13.94 -5.54 8.21
N ILE A 436 12.92 -4.82 7.76
CA ILE A 436 12.31 -5.05 6.45
C ILE A 436 13.28 -4.55 5.37
N GLY A 437 13.82 -3.33 5.53
CA GLY A 437 14.82 -2.76 4.63
C GLY A 437 16.03 -3.69 4.45
N GLU A 438 16.62 -4.16 5.54
CA GLU A 438 17.74 -5.13 5.51
C GLU A 438 17.42 -6.39 4.70
N LYS A 439 16.23 -6.94 4.85
CA LYS A 439 15.79 -8.12 4.08
C LYS A 439 15.61 -7.84 2.60
N LEU A 440 15.38 -6.61 2.20
CA LEU A 440 15.11 -6.22 0.82
C LEU A 440 16.34 -5.73 0.06
N ASN A 441 17.45 -5.45 0.73
CA ASN A 441 18.66 -4.81 0.18
C ASN A 441 19.24 -5.47 -1.08
N ASP A 442 19.07 -6.78 -1.27
CA ASP A 442 19.60 -7.52 -2.43
C ASP A 442 18.56 -7.69 -3.57
N ILE A 443 17.30 -7.28 -3.36
CA ILE A 443 16.23 -7.36 -4.36
C ILE A 443 15.53 -6.02 -4.62
N LEU A 444 15.71 -5.02 -3.76
CA LEU A 444 15.11 -3.70 -3.92
C LEU A 444 16.19 -2.63 -3.90
N ILE A 445 16.20 -1.77 -4.92
CA ILE A 445 17.06 -0.60 -4.98
C ILE A 445 16.18 0.65 -5.02
N ARG A 446 16.54 1.65 -4.18
CA ARG A 446 15.85 2.92 -4.09
C ARG A 446 16.85 4.06 -3.96
N ARG A 447 16.68 5.11 -4.77
CA ARG A 447 17.48 6.32 -4.73
C ARG A 447 16.54 7.52 -4.87
N ARG A 448 16.87 8.57 -4.15
CA ARG A 448 16.17 9.86 -4.23
C ARG A 448 16.97 10.81 -5.14
N LYS A 449 16.31 11.81 -5.70
CA LYS A 449 16.98 12.83 -6.54
C LYS A 449 18.15 13.47 -5.81
N LYS A 450 18.02 13.72 -4.50
CA LYS A 450 19.09 14.28 -3.65
C LYS A 450 20.30 13.36 -3.49
N ASP A 451 20.12 12.04 -3.61
CA ASP A 451 21.18 11.05 -3.37
C ASP A 451 22.09 10.85 -4.61
N VAL A 452 21.56 11.15 -5.80
CA VAL A 452 22.23 10.81 -7.08
C VAL A 452 23.16 11.91 -7.61
N LYS A 453 23.46 12.95 -6.83
CA LYS A 453 24.40 14.06 -7.16
C LYS A 453 24.19 14.63 -8.58
N LEU A 454 22.96 14.63 -9.06
CA LEU A 454 22.61 15.25 -10.32
C LEU A 454 22.45 16.75 -10.11
N GLN A 455 22.92 17.55 -11.06
CA GLN A 455 22.57 18.96 -11.12
C GLN A 455 21.11 19.08 -11.57
N MET A 456 20.19 18.81 -10.66
CA MET A 456 18.77 19.09 -10.89
C MET A 456 18.50 20.56 -10.64
N PRO A 457 17.66 21.20 -11.47
CA PRO A 457 17.24 22.56 -11.21
C PRO A 457 16.52 22.68 -9.86
N LYS A 458 16.50 23.87 -9.30
CA LYS A 458 15.80 24.12 -8.02
C LYS A 458 14.29 23.94 -8.23
N ARG A 459 13.63 23.33 -7.24
CA ARG A 459 12.18 23.24 -7.15
C ARG A 459 11.68 24.20 -6.08
N MET A 460 10.67 24.98 -6.43
CA MET A 460 9.99 25.92 -5.55
C MET A 460 8.50 25.58 -5.50
N ASP A 461 8.02 25.20 -4.32
CA ASP A 461 6.61 24.87 -4.09
C ASP A 461 5.93 26.08 -3.44
N LYS A 462 4.86 26.55 -4.07
CA LYS A 462 4.04 27.68 -3.60
C LYS A 462 2.61 27.23 -3.42
N ASN A 463 2.03 27.49 -2.24
CA ASN A 463 0.61 27.34 -2.02
C ASN A 463 -0.04 28.72 -2.11
N LEU A 464 -0.89 28.91 -3.09
CA LEU A 464 -1.63 30.15 -3.29
C LEU A 464 -3.05 29.96 -2.76
N PHE A 465 -3.41 30.76 -1.76
CA PHE A 465 -4.72 30.70 -1.14
C PHE A 465 -5.71 31.56 -1.91
N VAL A 466 -6.72 30.89 -2.50
CA VAL A 466 -7.74 31.52 -3.35
C VAL A 466 -9.10 31.38 -2.66
N PRO A 467 -9.70 32.49 -2.17
CA PRO A 467 -10.96 32.43 -1.43
C PRO A 467 -12.14 32.08 -2.32
N MET A 468 -13.14 31.42 -1.77
CA MET A 468 -14.42 31.13 -2.43
C MET A 468 -15.27 32.39 -2.58
N THR A 469 -16.19 32.39 -3.57
CA THR A 469 -17.29 33.35 -3.64
C THR A 469 -18.29 33.07 -2.49
N LYS A 470 -19.18 34.05 -2.21
CA LYS A 470 -20.22 33.89 -1.16
C LYS A 470 -21.14 32.69 -1.45
N GLU A 471 -21.46 32.47 -2.69
CA GLU A 471 -22.30 31.35 -3.14
C GLU A 471 -21.62 30.02 -2.94
N GLN A 472 -20.32 29.92 -3.27
CA GLN A 472 -19.54 28.72 -3.01
C GLN A 472 -19.45 28.43 -1.50
N MET A 473 -19.17 29.44 -0.68
CA MET A 473 -19.12 29.30 0.78
C MET A 473 -20.45 28.79 1.35
N GLY A 474 -21.60 29.31 0.84
CA GLY A 474 -22.92 28.85 1.24
C GLY A 474 -23.13 27.36 0.95
N MET A 475 -22.83 26.93 -0.27
CA MET A 475 -22.94 25.52 -0.66
C MET A 475 -21.99 24.63 0.16
N HIS A 476 -20.74 25.06 0.38
CA HIS A 476 -19.75 24.33 1.17
C HIS A 476 -20.22 24.15 2.61
N ALA A 477 -20.71 25.23 3.24
CA ALA A 477 -21.21 25.22 4.61
C ALA A 477 -22.44 24.29 4.77
N GLU A 478 -23.36 24.25 3.79
CA GLU A 478 -24.50 23.33 3.82
C GLU A 478 -24.04 21.87 3.87
N TRP A 479 -23.12 21.46 2.99
CA TRP A 479 -22.62 20.08 3.00
C TRP A 479 -21.76 19.79 4.20
N GLN A 480 -20.98 20.75 4.69
CA GLN A 480 -20.23 20.65 5.91
C GLN A 480 -21.16 20.38 7.10
N PHE A 481 -22.30 21.06 7.19
CA PHE A 481 -23.32 20.81 8.19
C PHE A 481 -23.86 19.37 8.11
N GLN A 482 -24.19 18.88 6.91
CA GLN A 482 -24.63 17.49 6.71
C GLN A 482 -23.55 16.48 7.11
N VAL A 483 -22.29 16.74 6.82
CA VAL A 483 -21.15 15.91 7.25
C VAL A 483 -21.05 15.90 8.77
N SER A 484 -21.33 17.01 9.48
CA SER A 484 -21.26 17.09 10.93
C SER A 484 -22.18 16.09 11.62
N PHE A 485 -23.38 15.83 11.10
CA PHE A 485 -24.29 14.82 11.64
C PHE A 485 -23.74 13.41 11.50
N LEU A 486 -23.13 13.10 10.36
CA LEU A 486 -22.51 11.80 10.14
C LEU A 486 -21.29 11.60 11.05
N VAL A 487 -20.52 12.66 11.30
CA VAL A 487 -19.40 12.67 12.24
C VAL A 487 -19.88 12.47 13.67
N LYS A 488 -20.94 13.21 14.11
CA LYS A 488 -21.52 13.02 15.45
C LYS A 488 -21.99 11.57 15.66
N ARG A 489 -22.69 11.01 14.66
CA ARG A 489 -23.14 9.60 14.72
C ARG A 489 -21.96 8.64 14.83
N TRP A 490 -20.91 8.86 14.05
CA TRP A 490 -19.71 8.02 14.11
C TRP A 490 -18.98 8.15 15.45
N ARG A 491 -18.86 9.36 16.02
CA ARG A 491 -18.25 9.57 17.35
C ARG A 491 -19.02 8.82 18.45
N ALA A 492 -20.36 8.79 18.37
CA ALA A 492 -21.19 8.13 19.37
C ALA A 492 -21.10 6.60 19.29
N HIS A 493 -20.98 6.02 18.10
CA HIS A 493 -21.12 4.58 17.89
C HIS A 493 -19.88 3.91 17.28
N HIS A 494 -18.85 4.68 16.89
CA HIS A 494 -17.69 4.22 16.10
C HIS A 494 -18.07 3.38 14.86
N PHE A 495 -19.28 3.55 14.38
CA PHE A 495 -19.83 2.80 13.24
C PHE A 495 -20.70 3.71 12.35
N LEU A 496 -20.59 3.53 11.04
CA LEU A 496 -21.50 4.08 10.04
C LEU A 496 -21.99 2.97 9.13
N SER A 497 -23.29 3.01 8.78
CA SER A 497 -23.86 2.11 7.77
C SER A 497 -23.18 2.33 6.41
N ASP A 498 -23.24 1.34 5.51
CA ASP A 498 -22.70 1.49 4.14
C ASP A 498 -23.39 2.62 3.38
N LYS A 499 -24.69 2.90 3.66
CA LYS A 499 -25.40 4.03 3.11
C LYS A 499 -24.86 5.37 3.61
N ASP A 500 -24.61 5.48 4.91
CA ASP A 500 -24.03 6.68 5.52
C ASP A 500 -22.58 6.92 5.06
N ARG A 501 -21.80 5.85 4.91
CA ARG A 501 -20.43 5.94 4.35
C ARG A 501 -20.43 6.46 2.91
N LYS A 502 -21.32 5.94 2.06
CA LYS A 502 -21.48 6.43 0.68
C LYS A 502 -21.91 7.88 0.64
N ARG A 503 -22.86 8.27 1.50
CA ARG A 503 -23.31 9.66 1.61
C ARG A 503 -22.19 10.59 2.05
N LEU A 504 -21.41 10.19 3.06
CA LEU A 504 -20.26 10.95 3.53
C LEU A 504 -19.23 11.18 2.41
N LEU A 505 -18.84 10.12 1.68
CA LEU A 505 -17.90 10.24 0.56
C LEU A 505 -18.43 11.17 -0.56
N LEU A 506 -19.73 11.11 -0.83
CA LEU A 506 -20.37 12.01 -1.80
C LEU A 506 -20.29 13.46 -1.33
N LEU A 507 -20.68 13.75 -0.09
CA LEU A 507 -20.64 15.10 0.48
C LEU A 507 -19.21 15.68 0.48
N LEU A 508 -18.21 14.90 0.91
CA LEU A 508 -16.80 15.31 0.87
C LEU A 508 -16.31 15.59 -0.56
N SER A 509 -16.80 14.82 -1.54
CA SER A 509 -16.49 15.07 -2.95
C SER A 509 -17.16 16.35 -3.45
N GLN A 510 -18.42 16.62 -3.05
CA GLN A 510 -19.13 17.84 -3.40
C GLN A 510 -18.48 19.09 -2.78
N MET A 511 -18.06 19.01 -1.50
CA MET A 511 -17.31 20.09 -0.85
C MET A 511 -16.02 20.43 -1.61
N ARG A 512 -15.27 19.42 -2.09
CA ARG A 512 -14.08 19.66 -2.90
C ARG A 512 -14.40 20.25 -4.27
N MET A 513 -15.46 19.76 -4.93
CA MET A 513 -15.87 20.27 -6.25
C MET A 513 -16.24 21.73 -6.17
N VAL A 514 -16.95 22.15 -5.12
CA VAL A 514 -17.37 23.55 -4.96
C VAL A 514 -16.20 24.47 -4.63
N CYS A 515 -15.14 23.98 -3.96
CA CYS A 515 -13.91 24.74 -3.76
C CYS A 515 -13.30 25.18 -5.10
N ASP A 516 -13.45 24.38 -6.15
CA ASP A 516 -12.93 24.68 -7.48
C ASP A 516 -13.91 25.52 -8.30
N SER A 517 -15.15 25.02 -8.52
CA SER A 517 -16.22 25.77 -9.22
C SER A 517 -17.57 25.09 -9.04
N SER A 518 -18.65 25.84 -8.89
CA SER A 518 -20.03 25.33 -8.91
C SER A 518 -20.38 24.66 -10.25
N TYR A 519 -19.75 25.06 -11.34
CA TYR A 519 -19.93 24.47 -12.67
C TYR A 519 -19.61 22.96 -12.73
N ILE A 520 -18.72 22.48 -11.89
CA ILE A 520 -18.41 21.05 -11.81
C ILE A 520 -19.63 20.23 -11.40
N LEU A 521 -20.53 20.82 -10.58
CA LEU A 521 -21.70 20.17 -10.02
C LEU A 521 -22.89 20.21 -10.99
N ASP A 522 -23.29 21.39 -11.44
CA ASP A 522 -24.54 21.61 -12.17
C ASP A 522 -24.38 21.88 -13.68
N GLN A 523 -23.18 22.22 -14.14
CA GLN A 523 -22.81 22.60 -15.50
C GLN A 523 -23.62 23.85 -16.03
N LYS A 524 -24.13 24.64 -15.10
CA LYS A 524 -24.96 25.83 -15.42
C LYS A 524 -24.42 27.09 -14.77
N THR A 525 -24.22 27.04 -13.45
CA THR A 525 -23.75 28.20 -12.69
C THR A 525 -22.23 28.22 -12.67
N ARG A 526 -21.70 29.44 -12.78
CA ARG A 526 -20.24 29.66 -12.66
C ARG A 526 -19.96 30.58 -11.49
N PHE A 527 -19.84 30.00 -10.31
CA PHE A 527 -19.29 30.66 -9.13
C PHE A 527 -17.91 30.06 -8.87
N ASP A 528 -16.86 30.79 -9.19
CA ASP A 528 -15.49 30.38 -9.00
C ASP A 528 -14.55 31.59 -9.03
N THR A 529 -13.45 31.46 -8.31
CA THR A 529 -12.33 32.40 -8.27
C THR A 529 -11.05 31.74 -8.75
N LYS A 530 -10.95 30.40 -8.59
CA LYS A 530 -9.75 29.66 -9.00
C LYS A 530 -9.53 29.64 -10.50
N VAL A 531 -10.62 29.66 -11.31
CA VAL A 531 -10.49 29.69 -12.78
C VAL A 531 -9.86 31.00 -13.21
N ASP A 532 -10.39 32.13 -12.72
CA ASP A 532 -9.89 33.46 -13.07
C ASP A 532 -8.44 33.63 -12.61
N GLU A 533 -8.12 33.19 -11.37
CA GLU A 533 -6.76 33.25 -10.85
C GLU A 533 -5.80 32.33 -11.66
N CYS A 534 -6.21 31.12 -12.01
CA CYS A 534 -5.44 30.23 -12.85
C CYS A 534 -5.13 30.86 -14.22
N ILE A 535 -6.11 31.49 -14.85
CA ILE A 535 -5.96 32.15 -16.15
C ILE A 535 -5.04 33.37 -16.04
N ASN A 536 -5.11 34.13 -14.95
CA ASN A 536 -4.22 35.26 -14.69
C ASN A 536 -2.77 34.78 -14.55
N ILE A 537 -2.53 33.75 -13.72
CA ILE A 537 -1.20 33.16 -13.56
C ILE A 537 -0.65 32.60 -14.88
N ILE A 538 -1.50 31.91 -15.67
CA ILE A 538 -1.10 31.43 -17.00
C ILE A 538 -0.71 32.61 -17.88
N SER A 539 -1.53 33.66 -17.95
CA SER A 539 -1.28 34.83 -18.78
C SER A 539 0.02 35.54 -18.40
N ASP A 540 0.33 35.67 -17.09
CA ASP A 540 1.57 36.25 -16.61
C ASP A 540 2.78 35.43 -17.04
N ILE A 541 2.73 34.11 -16.87
CA ILE A 541 3.86 33.22 -17.22
C ILE A 541 4.11 33.20 -18.72
N ILE A 542 3.08 33.08 -19.54
CA ILE A 542 3.22 33.03 -20.99
C ILE A 542 3.52 34.38 -21.63
N SER A 543 3.45 35.50 -20.88
CA SER A 543 3.92 36.79 -21.35
C SER A 543 5.43 36.79 -21.64
N GLU A 544 6.18 35.90 -20.97
CA GLU A 544 7.57 35.65 -21.27
C GLU A 544 7.70 34.74 -22.50
N GLU A 545 8.58 35.12 -23.43
CA GLU A 545 8.77 34.35 -24.68
C GLU A 545 9.33 32.96 -24.41
N GLY A 546 8.67 31.95 -24.98
CA GLY A 546 9.09 30.54 -24.88
C GLY A 546 8.58 29.81 -23.62
N GLU A 547 8.05 30.48 -22.60
CA GLU A 547 7.56 29.82 -21.38
C GLU A 547 6.29 29.01 -21.65
N LYS A 548 6.22 27.81 -21.04
CA LYS A 548 5.09 26.88 -21.13
C LYS A 548 4.62 26.47 -19.75
N VAL A 549 3.33 26.19 -19.62
CA VAL A 549 2.68 25.85 -18.35
C VAL A 549 1.95 24.52 -18.44
N VAL A 550 2.05 23.70 -17.40
CA VAL A 550 1.23 22.48 -17.25
C VAL A 550 0.19 22.71 -16.15
N VAL A 551 -1.08 22.42 -16.45
CA VAL A 551 -2.19 22.58 -15.52
C VAL A 551 -2.84 21.24 -15.24
N PHE A 552 -3.01 20.90 -13.96
CA PHE A 552 -3.67 19.67 -13.53
C PHE A 552 -4.91 19.96 -12.69
N SER A 553 -5.98 19.20 -12.96
CA SER A 553 -7.13 19.05 -12.06
C SER A 553 -7.62 17.61 -12.07
N GLN A 554 -8.14 17.13 -10.95
CA GLN A 554 -8.81 15.83 -10.87
C GLN A 554 -10.11 15.83 -11.70
N TRP A 555 -10.74 16.99 -11.86
CA TRP A 555 -12.07 17.12 -12.42
C TRP A 555 -12.02 17.50 -13.91
N GLU A 556 -12.51 16.62 -14.79
CA GLU A 556 -12.58 16.89 -16.23
C GLU A 556 -13.44 18.13 -16.57
N ARG A 557 -14.52 18.37 -15.81
CA ARG A 557 -15.35 19.55 -16.01
C ARG A 557 -14.60 20.86 -15.71
N MET A 558 -13.72 20.84 -14.70
CA MET A 558 -12.85 21.98 -14.38
C MET A 558 -11.84 22.25 -15.50
N THR A 559 -11.17 21.21 -15.98
CA THR A 559 -10.24 21.37 -17.11
C THR A 559 -10.92 21.84 -18.39
N ARG A 560 -12.16 21.40 -18.65
CA ARG A 560 -12.97 21.93 -19.77
C ARG A 560 -13.35 23.41 -19.60
N LEU A 561 -13.62 23.83 -18.38
CA LEU A 561 -13.94 25.23 -18.10
C LEU A 561 -12.72 26.11 -18.37
N ILE A 562 -11.54 25.70 -17.88
CA ILE A 562 -10.28 26.38 -18.17
C ILE A 562 -9.98 26.40 -19.67
N ALA A 563 -10.19 25.29 -20.39
CA ALA A 563 -9.99 25.22 -21.84
C ALA A 563 -10.82 26.29 -22.58
N LYS A 564 -12.10 26.47 -22.20
CA LYS A 564 -12.95 27.50 -22.77
C LYS A 564 -12.43 28.94 -22.50
N GLU A 565 -11.87 29.19 -21.34
CA GLU A 565 -11.30 30.51 -21.04
C GLU A 565 -9.98 30.75 -21.81
N LEU A 566 -9.16 29.69 -22.02
CA LEU A 566 -7.97 29.76 -22.86
C LEU A 566 -8.35 30.08 -24.33
N GLU A 567 -9.41 29.42 -24.85
CA GLU A 567 -9.96 29.71 -26.21
C GLU A 567 -10.39 31.16 -26.35
N LYS A 568 -11.11 31.74 -25.35
CA LYS A 568 -11.50 33.14 -25.36
C LYS A 568 -10.33 34.12 -25.39
N LYS A 569 -9.21 33.74 -24.80
CA LYS A 569 -7.96 34.55 -24.80
C LYS A 569 -7.01 34.20 -25.94
N GLU A 570 -7.41 33.33 -26.87
CA GLU A 570 -6.62 32.86 -28.02
C GLU A 570 -5.26 32.25 -27.62
N ILE A 571 -5.22 31.61 -26.42
CA ILE A 571 -4.03 30.95 -25.92
C ILE A 571 -4.02 29.50 -26.44
N GLY A 572 -2.96 29.11 -27.17
CA GLY A 572 -2.80 27.75 -27.69
C GLY A 572 -2.54 26.73 -26.58
N TYR A 573 -3.28 25.63 -26.60
CA TYR A 573 -3.18 24.59 -25.59
C TYR A 573 -3.38 23.18 -26.15
N GLU A 574 -2.82 22.18 -25.44
CA GLU A 574 -3.09 20.75 -25.64
C GLU A 574 -3.96 20.23 -24.49
N TYR A 575 -4.96 19.41 -24.79
CA TYR A 575 -5.90 18.95 -23.79
C TYR A 575 -5.97 17.43 -23.67
N LEU A 576 -5.55 16.89 -22.52
CA LEU A 576 -5.56 15.47 -22.20
C LEU A 576 -6.54 15.12 -21.09
N HIS A 577 -7.51 14.28 -21.41
CA HIS A 577 -8.48 13.73 -20.45
C HIS A 577 -8.63 12.21 -20.62
N GLY A 578 -9.42 11.57 -19.74
CA GLY A 578 -9.59 10.12 -19.74
C GLY A 578 -10.11 9.51 -21.03
N GLY A 579 -10.94 10.25 -21.79
CA GLY A 579 -11.51 9.83 -23.06
C GLY A 579 -10.56 9.86 -24.26
N VAL A 580 -9.36 10.46 -24.13
CA VAL A 580 -8.40 10.53 -25.25
C VAL A 580 -7.77 9.16 -25.50
N PRO A 581 -7.87 8.60 -26.74
CA PRO A 581 -7.23 7.33 -27.07
C PRO A 581 -5.71 7.35 -26.87
N SER A 582 -5.16 6.22 -26.44
CA SER A 582 -3.72 6.12 -26.10
C SER A 582 -2.77 6.50 -27.25
N GLU A 583 -3.17 6.25 -28.49
CA GLU A 583 -2.38 6.64 -29.69
C GLU A 583 -2.31 8.16 -29.86
N LYS A 584 -3.43 8.86 -29.68
CA LYS A 584 -3.50 10.32 -29.84
C LYS A 584 -2.76 11.09 -28.74
N ARG A 585 -2.59 10.48 -27.56
CA ARG A 585 -1.87 11.10 -26.43
C ARG A 585 -0.43 11.46 -26.76
N LYS A 586 0.22 10.64 -27.60
CA LYS A 586 1.59 10.92 -28.06
C LYS A 586 1.64 12.22 -28.87
N ASN A 587 0.71 12.42 -29.80
CA ASN A 587 0.67 13.63 -30.64
C ASN A 587 0.47 14.89 -29.80
N LEU A 588 -0.40 14.84 -28.76
CA LEU A 588 -0.58 15.98 -27.83
C LEU A 588 0.73 16.33 -27.10
N VAL A 589 1.47 15.32 -26.65
CA VAL A 589 2.77 15.54 -25.99
C VAL A 589 3.80 16.07 -26.98
N ASP A 590 3.90 15.49 -28.18
CA ASP A 590 4.83 15.90 -29.21
C ASP A 590 4.53 17.35 -29.67
N ASN A 591 3.29 17.72 -29.83
CA ASN A 591 2.87 19.11 -30.13
C ASN A 591 3.28 20.07 -29.00
N PHE A 592 2.96 19.74 -27.75
CA PHE A 592 3.34 20.57 -26.62
C PHE A 592 4.85 20.74 -26.50
N MET A 593 5.62 19.70 -26.79
CA MET A 593 7.09 19.78 -26.71
C MET A 593 7.71 20.64 -27.83
N ASN A 594 7.18 20.52 -29.05
CA ASN A 594 7.85 21.03 -30.25
C ASN A 594 7.20 22.29 -30.87
N GLU A 595 5.87 22.48 -30.71
CA GLU A 595 5.17 23.62 -31.32
C GLU A 595 5.23 24.85 -30.41
N PRO A 596 5.74 26.00 -30.88
CA PRO A 596 5.81 27.24 -30.12
C PRO A 596 4.42 27.82 -29.76
N SER A 597 3.42 27.58 -30.58
CA SER A 597 2.04 28.00 -30.37
C SER A 597 1.33 27.26 -29.25
N SER A 598 1.79 26.04 -28.92
CA SER A 598 1.24 25.22 -27.82
C SER A 598 1.89 25.64 -26.49
N ARG A 599 1.26 26.57 -25.77
CA ARG A 599 1.80 27.20 -24.55
C ARG A 599 1.32 26.53 -23.27
N VAL A 600 0.15 25.92 -23.29
CA VAL A 600 -0.45 25.30 -22.10
C VAL A 600 -0.73 23.81 -22.35
N PHE A 601 -0.36 22.95 -21.40
CA PHE A 601 -0.79 21.54 -21.38
C PHE A 601 -1.80 21.32 -20.26
N LEU A 602 -3.05 21.17 -20.63
CA LEU A 602 -4.15 21.00 -19.70
C LEU A 602 -4.46 19.51 -19.54
N SER A 603 -4.44 19.00 -18.31
CA SER A 603 -4.61 17.56 -18.08
C SER A 603 -5.43 17.22 -16.85
N THR A 604 -6.17 16.13 -16.95
CA THR A 604 -6.67 15.43 -15.78
C THR A 604 -5.60 14.47 -15.23
N ASP A 605 -5.90 13.79 -14.10
CA ASP A 605 -5.00 12.74 -13.55
C ASP A 605 -4.71 11.60 -14.55
N ALA A 606 -5.45 11.52 -15.67
CA ALA A 606 -5.11 10.61 -16.76
C ALA A 606 -3.72 10.90 -17.38
N GLY A 607 -3.25 12.15 -17.29
CA GLY A 607 -1.90 12.57 -17.70
C GLY A 607 -0.86 12.53 -16.56
N SER A 608 -1.26 12.24 -15.32
CA SER A 608 -0.33 12.17 -14.20
C SER A 608 0.64 10.98 -14.27
N THR A 609 0.40 10.01 -15.16
CA THR A 609 1.25 8.83 -15.30
C THR A 609 2.01 8.85 -16.62
N GLY A 610 3.34 8.78 -16.55
CA GLY A 610 4.25 8.44 -17.66
C GLY A 610 4.61 9.51 -18.67
N LEU A 611 3.86 10.61 -18.82
CA LEU A 611 4.12 11.62 -19.84
C LEU A 611 5.41 12.42 -19.57
N ASN A 612 6.05 12.88 -20.62
CA ASN A 612 7.18 13.79 -20.58
C ASN A 612 6.75 15.20 -21.00
N LEU A 613 6.72 16.15 -20.06
CA LEU A 613 6.28 17.53 -20.28
C LEU A 613 7.37 18.53 -19.85
N GLN A 614 8.64 18.14 -19.96
CA GLN A 614 9.77 18.91 -19.47
C GLN A 614 10.08 20.21 -20.27
N SER A 615 9.35 20.51 -21.33
CA SER A 615 9.40 21.82 -21.98
C SER A 615 8.78 22.92 -21.11
N ALA A 616 7.96 22.57 -20.12
CA ALA A 616 7.45 23.52 -19.15
C ALA A 616 8.32 23.53 -17.89
N ALA A 617 8.49 24.73 -17.30
CA ALA A 617 9.11 24.95 -16.01
C ALA A 617 8.09 25.16 -14.87
N THR A 618 6.83 25.44 -15.21
CA THR A 618 5.77 25.72 -14.23
C THR A 618 4.64 24.70 -14.33
N ILE A 619 4.18 24.23 -13.15
CA ILE A 619 3.00 23.38 -12.99
C ILE A 619 2.01 24.04 -12.04
N ILE A 620 0.74 24.08 -12.43
CA ILE A 620 -0.37 24.58 -11.61
C ILE A 620 -1.27 23.41 -11.25
N ASN A 621 -1.45 23.15 -9.95
CA ASN A 621 -2.43 22.20 -9.45
C ASN A 621 -3.66 22.98 -8.96
N ILE A 622 -4.79 22.83 -9.66
CA ILE A 622 -6.06 23.52 -9.32
C ILE A 622 -6.63 22.95 -8.03
N ASP A 623 -6.52 21.64 -7.87
CA ASP A 623 -6.96 20.86 -6.72
C ASP A 623 -5.82 20.00 -6.15
N LEU A 624 -5.86 19.76 -4.84
CA LEU A 624 -4.94 18.87 -4.16
C LEU A 624 -5.49 17.44 -4.13
N PRO A 625 -4.70 16.43 -4.54
CA PRO A 625 -5.13 15.04 -4.40
C PRO A 625 -5.02 14.58 -2.94
N TRP A 626 -5.90 13.64 -2.51
CA TRP A 626 -5.81 13.01 -1.18
C TRP A 626 -4.52 12.23 -0.95
N ASN A 627 -3.87 11.79 -2.01
CA ASN A 627 -2.64 11.02 -1.97
C ASN A 627 -1.45 11.88 -2.42
N PRO A 628 -0.46 12.15 -1.54
CA PRO A 628 0.73 12.92 -1.90
C PRO A 628 1.50 12.33 -3.07
N ALA A 629 1.47 10.99 -3.23
CA ALA A 629 2.11 10.34 -4.36
C ALA A 629 1.52 10.78 -5.71
N VAL A 630 0.22 11.11 -5.79
CA VAL A 630 -0.40 11.63 -7.02
C VAL A 630 0.09 13.05 -7.31
N LEU A 631 0.26 13.89 -6.29
CA LEU A 631 0.84 15.23 -6.43
C LEU A 631 2.28 15.14 -6.96
N GLU A 632 3.11 14.28 -6.36
CA GLU A 632 4.46 14.04 -6.84
C GLU A 632 4.49 13.42 -8.24
N GLN A 633 3.51 12.60 -8.61
CA GLN A 633 3.34 12.08 -9.99
C GLN A 633 3.05 13.21 -10.99
N ARG A 634 2.19 14.17 -10.64
CA ARG A 634 1.94 15.36 -11.45
C ARG A 634 3.23 16.18 -11.63
N ILE A 635 3.91 16.50 -10.54
CA ILE A 635 5.16 17.29 -10.53
C ILE A 635 6.26 16.57 -11.31
N GLY A 636 6.38 15.25 -11.17
CA GLY A 636 7.34 14.42 -11.90
C GLY A 636 7.14 14.39 -13.42
N ARG A 637 6.15 15.09 -13.98
CA ARG A 637 5.99 15.27 -15.44
C ARG A 637 6.93 16.34 -15.97
N ILE A 638 7.20 17.37 -15.17
CA ILE A 638 8.14 18.45 -15.53
C ILE A 638 9.47 18.35 -14.77
N TYR A 639 9.45 17.89 -13.52
CA TYR A 639 10.63 17.74 -12.66
C TYR A 639 11.31 16.39 -12.84
N ARG A 640 12.07 16.28 -13.90
CA ARG A 640 12.77 15.04 -14.29
C ARG A 640 14.09 15.32 -14.99
N LEU A 641 14.87 14.27 -15.23
CA LEU A 641 16.16 14.35 -15.93
C LEU A 641 16.03 15.07 -17.27
N GLY A 642 16.95 16.00 -17.52
CA GLY A 642 16.96 16.83 -18.72
C GLY A 642 16.21 18.16 -18.58
N GLN A 643 15.57 18.43 -17.46
CA GLN A 643 15.04 19.74 -17.15
C GLN A 643 16.20 20.71 -16.83
N GLN A 644 16.25 21.84 -17.52
CA GLN A 644 17.31 22.85 -17.36
C GLN A 644 16.85 24.06 -16.53
N ASN A 645 15.54 24.34 -16.54
CA ASN A 645 14.95 25.48 -15.86
C ASN A 645 14.54 25.15 -14.44
N ASN A 646 14.61 26.14 -13.54
CA ASN A 646 14.08 26.01 -12.19
C ASN A 646 12.58 25.75 -12.24
N ILE A 647 12.10 24.81 -11.41
CA ILE A 647 10.71 24.39 -11.41
C ILE A 647 9.90 25.21 -10.40
N GLN A 648 8.76 25.70 -10.85
CA GLN A 648 7.72 26.29 -10.00
C GLN A 648 6.53 25.35 -9.91
N VAL A 649 6.15 25.01 -8.68
CA VAL A 649 4.95 24.22 -8.39
C VAL A 649 3.97 25.17 -7.68
N ILE A 650 2.86 25.46 -8.32
CA ILE A 650 1.81 26.33 -7.78
C ILE A 650 0.60 25.47 -7.45
N ASN A 651 0.23 25.42 -6.18
CA ASN A 651 -0.96 24.73 -5.70
C ASN A 651 -2.00 25.79 -5.33
N LEU A 652 -3.18 25.75 -5.97
CA LEU A 652 -4.31 26.59 -5.61
C LEU A 652 -5.04 25.91 -4.45
N VAL A 653 -5.18 26.58 -3.35
CA VAL A 653 -5.80 26.05 -2.13
C VAL A 653 -6.89 27.01 -1.66
N THR A 654 -8.06 26.49 -1.42
CA THR A 654 -9.14 27.31 -0.86
C THR A 654 -8.98 27.39 0.66
N PRO A 655 -8.83 28.62 1.22
CA PRO A 655 -8.71 28.81 2.66
C PRO A 655 -10.02 28.48 3.38
N HIS A 656 -9.94 28.08 4.67
CA HIS A 656 -11.07 27.72 5.54
C HIS A 656 -11.96 26.61 4.93
N SER A 657 -11.38 25.69 4.20
CA SER A 657 -12.06 24.60 3.51
C SER A 657 -11.41 23.25 3.74
N ILE A 658 -12.07 22.20 3.23
CA ILE A 658 -11.52 20.84 3.23
C ILE A 658 -10.14 20.74 2.55
N GLU A 659 -9.79 21.64 1.63
CA GLU A 659 -8.50 21.62 0.93
C GLU A 659 -7.34 22.06 1.80
N GLU A 660 -7.54 23.08 2.63
CA GLU A 660 -6.53 23.53 3.60
C GLU A 660 -6.17 22.42 4.58
N GLU A 661 -7.19 21.72 5.09
CA GLU A 661 -6.98 20.55 5.95
C GLU A 661 -6.25 19.40 5.24
N MET A 662 -6.53 19.21 3.95
CA MET A 662 -5.81 18.22 3.15
C MET A 662 -4.32 18.56 3.03
N LEU A 663 -3.97 19.85 2.91
CA LEU A 663 -2.59 20.30 2.85
C LEU A 663 -1.81 19.91 4.12
N GLY A 664 -2.39 20.07 5.30
CA GLY A 664 -1.81 19.63 6.57
C GLY A 664 -1.50 18.13 6.63
N LYS A 665 -2.39 17.32 6.05
CA LYS A 665 -2.27 15.84 6.04
C LYS A 665 -1.33 15.28 4.98
N LEU A 666 -1.10 15.97 3.90
CA LEU A 666 -0.12 15.59 2.89
C LEU A 666 1.29 15.45 3.51
N ARG A 667 1.62 16.28 4.50
CA ARG A 667 2.90 16.25 5.23
C ARG A 667 3.10 15.01 6.09
N PHE A 668 2.04 14.45 6.69
CA PHE A 668 2.13 13.29 7.60
C PHE A 668 2.41 11.95 6.90
N LYS A 669 1.91 11.76 5.67
CA LYS A 669 2.06 10.47 4.95
C LYS A 669 3.47 10.17 4.46
N THR A 670 4.34 11.16 4.45
CA THR A 670 5.73 11.01 3.99
C THR A 670 6.59 10.21 4.98
N SER A 671 6.30 10.29 6.29
CA SER A 671 7.13 9.67 7.35
C SER A 671 7.13 8.13 7.36
N MET A 672 6.02 7.45 7.01
CA MET A 672 5.98 5.98 6.95
C MET A 672 6.84 5.42 5.82
N PHE A 673 6.91 6.14 4.72
CA PHE A 673 7.69 5.77 3.57
C PHE A 673 9.20 5.85 3.87
N GLU A 674 9.60 6.90 4.57
CA GLU A 674 10.98 7.15 4.97
C GLU A 674 11.48 6.10 5.97
N GLY A 675 10.63 5.64 6.92
CA GLY A 675 11.01 4.66 7.92
C GLY A 675 11.38 3.28 7.37
N VAL A 676 10.77 2.84 6.25
CA VAL A 676 11.04 1.51 5.65
C VAL A 676 12.15 1.56 4.61
N LEU A 677 12.20 2.61 3.81
CA LEU A 677 12.97 2.63 2.56
C LEU A 677 14.10 3.66 2.55
N ASP A 678 14.08 4.63 3.45
CA ASP A 678 14.98 5.77 3.47
C ASP A 678 15.70 5.97 4.83
N ASP A 679 15.86 4.90 5.63
CA ASP A 679 16.50 4.90 6.95
C ASP A 679 15.87 5.90 7.96
N GLY A 680 14.53 6.02 7.92
CA GLY A 680 13.76 6.83 8.85
C GLY A 680 13.53 6.13 10.21
N GLU A 681 12.47 6.51 10.92
CA GLU A 681 12.12 5.94 12.23
C GLU A 681 11.75 4.45 12.12
N ASP A 682 12.28 3.62 13.05
CA ASP A 682 12.04 2.16 13.08
C ASP A 682 10.62 1.79 13.53
N SER A 683 9.88 2.73 14.11
CA SER A 683 8.49 2.51 14.53
C SER A 683 7.63 3.73 14.27
N ILE A 684 6.42 3.50 13.75
CA ILE A 684 5.45 4.55 13.48
C ILE A 684 4.12 4.14 14.10
N PHE A 685 3.56 4.98 14.96
CA PHE A 685 2.22 4.81 15.49
C PHE A 685 1.20 5.45 14.54
N ILE A 686 0.25 4.67 14.08
CA ILE A 686 -0.85 5.12 13.24
C ILE A 686 -2.09 5.18 14.11
N SER A 687 -2.57 6.37 14.43
CA SER A 687 -3.92 6.49 14.97
C SER A 687 -4.91 6.16 13.85
N ASP A 688 -5.60 5.07 14.00
CA ASP A 688 -6.83 4.67 13.30
C ASP A 688 -6.85 4.31 11.79
N ASP A 689 -7.85 3.49 11.40
CA ASP A 689 -8.24 3.11 10.04
C ASP A 689 -8.36 4.34 9.12
N LYS A 690 -8.15 4.18 7.81
CA LYS A 690 -8.31 5.26 6.82
C LYS A 690 -9.63 6.00 6.96
N PHE A 691 -10.69 5.27 7.29
CA PHE A 691 -12.01 5.85 7.51
C PHE A 691 -12.06 6.62 8.83
N THR A 692 -11.50 6.10 9.88
CA THR A 692 -11.40 6.77 11.19
C THR A 692 -10.51 8.00 11.10
N LYS A 693 -9.37 7.93 10.40
CA LYS A 693 -8.52 9.11 10.13
C LYS A 693 -9.21 10.16 9.27
N MET A 694 -9.95 9.71 8.27
CA MET A 694 -10.79 10.62 7.49
C MET A 694 -11.86 11.24 8.38
N MET A 695 -12.48 10.46 9.27
CA MET A 695 -13.48 10.93 10.21
C MET A 695 -12.90 11.86 11.29
N GLU A 696 -11.72 11.57 11.81
CA GLU A 696 -10.98 12.47 12.72
C GLU A 696 -10.59 13.75 12.03
N ALA A 697 -10.18 13.64 10.79
CA ALA A 697 -9.86 14.77 9.95
C ALA A 697 -11.05 15.68 9.68
N VAL A 698 -12.15 15.08 9.26
CA VAL A 698 -13.41 15.78 9.04
C VAL A 698 -13.96 16.31 10.36
N SER A 699 -13.67 15.62 11.46
CA SER A 699 -14.04 16.01 12.81
C SER A 699 -13.26 17.24 13.30
N GLY A 700 -11.97 17.35 12.97
CA GLY A 700 -11.14 18.55 13.24
C GLY A 700 -11.65 19.78 12.54
N ILE A 701 -11.98 19.66 11.24
CA ILE A 701 -12.60 20.73 10.44
C ILE A 701 -13.87 21.26 11.12
N MET A 702 -14.62 20.38 11.81
CA MET A 702 -15.87 20.74 12.47
C MET A 702 -15.67 21.44 13.82
N GLU A 703 -14.52 21.31 14.46
CA GLU A 703 -14.22 21.95 15.76
C GLU A 703 -13.73 23.38 15.61
N GLU A 704 -12.95 23.68 14.57
CA GLU A 704 -12.48 25.04 14.32
C GLU A 704 -13.62 26.00 13.94
N VAL A 705 -14.64 25.54 13.22
CA VAL A 705 -15.82 26.36 12.88
C VAL A 705 -16.69 26.70 14.10
N LYS A 706 -16.60 25.92 15.19
CA LYS A 706 -17.35 26.21 16.43
C LYS A 706 -16.73 27.29 17.28
N THR A 707 -15.47 27.60 17.11
CA THR A 707 -14.77 28.65 17.87
C THR A 707 -14.99 30.04 17.31
N GLU A 708 -15.29 30.19 16.02
CA GLU A 708 -15.55 31.50 15.41
C GLU A 708 -17.02 31.95 15.47
N ASN A 709 -17.99 31.04 15.75
CA ASN A 709 -19.42 31.34 15.79
C ASN A 709 -20.03 31.33 17.22
N LYS A 710 -19.25 31.67 18.24
CA LYS A 710 -19.77 31.74 19.64
C LYS A 710 -20.24 33.14 20.09
N GLU A 711 -20.26 34.11 19.19
CA GLU A 711 -20.96 35.37 19.44
C GLU A 711 -22.23 35.41 18.57
N ASP A 712 -23.42 35.51 19.23
CA ASP A 712 -24.79 35.63 18.73
C ASP A 712 -25.51 34.34 18.28
N TRP A 713 -25.95 33.52 19.23
CA TRP A 713 -27.18 32.70 19.08
C TRP A 713 -27.57 32.07 20.42
N THR A 714 -27.78 32.87 21.45
CA THR A 714 -28.53 32.44 22.63
C THR A 714 -29.74 33.35 22.73
N ASN A 715 -30.91 32.76 22.58
CA ASN A 715 -32.29 33.19 22.83
C ASN A 715 -33.14 33.33 21.55
N GLN A 716 -33.78 32.24 21.21
CA GLN A 716 -35.17 32.22 20.77
C GLN A 716 -35.77 30.83 21.08
N ASP A 717 -36.57 30.81 22.12
CA ASP A 717 -37.53 29.75 22.42
C ASP A 717 -38.55 29.61 21.28
N ILE A 718 -38.73 28.36 20.85
CA ILE A 718 -39.77 28.00 19.90
C ILE A 718 -41.06 27.73 20.70
N THR A 719 -41.97 28.67 20.68
CA THR A 719 -43.38 28.39 20.90
C THR A 719 -44.09 28.56 19.54
N GLU A 720 -44.78 27.52 19.14
CA GLU A 720 -45.79 27.54 18.05
C GLU A 720 -46.94 28.51 18.41
N GLU A 721 -47.34 29.30 17.41
CA GLU A 721 -48.71 29.60 17.00
C GLU A 721 -48.84 30.93 16.26
N GLY A 722 -49.37 30.89 15.08
CA GLY A 722 -50.50 31.68 14.55
C GLY A 722 -50.30 33.12 14.04
N GLU A 723 -50.54 33.24 12.76
CA GLU A 723 -51.26 34.34 12.05
C GLU A 723 -50.66 35.74 11.86
N GLU A 724 -50.57 36.03 10.57
CA GLU A 724 -50.86 37.26 9.82
C GLU A 724 -50.87 38.65 10.48
N LYS A 725 -50.11 39.56 9.91
CA LYS A 725 -50.55 40.83 9.25
C LYS A 725 -49.53 41.99 9.30
N ASN A 726 -49.21 42.40 8.13
CA ASN A 726 -49.15 43.80 7.64
C ASN A 726 -48.27 44.90 8.25
N ASN A 727 -47.39 45.41 7.38
CA ASN A 727 -47.21 46.80 6.95
C ASN A 727 -46.29 47.80 7.72
N LYS A 728 -45.48 48.39 6.83
CA LYS A 728 -44.97 49.77 6.77
C LYS A 728 -43.62 50.12 7.35
N ALA A 729 -42.74 50.34 6.43
CA ALA A 729 -41.96 51.56 6.14
C ALA A 729 -41.55 52.48 7.31
N ASN A 730 -40.25 52.70 7.43
CA ASN A 730 -39.66 54.03 7.35
C ASN A 730 -38.12 53.97 7.58
N THR A 731 -37.44 54.43 6.55
CA THR A 731 -36.12 55.11 6.66
C THR A 731 -36.37 56.50 7.25
N PRO A 732 -35.44 57.21 7.90
CA PRO A 732 -34.30 57.86 7.21
C PRO A 732 -33.01 58.12 7.98
N GLU A 733 -31.95 58.35 7.22
CA GLU A 733 -30.95 59.43 7.19
C GLU A 733 -30.02 59.67 8.39
N VAL A 734 -28.69 59.45 8.13
CA VAL A 734 -27.57 60.43 7.90
C VAL A 734 -27.25 61.39 9.02
N LYS A 735 -25.96 61.35 9.44
CA LYS A 735 -24.98 62.44 9.58
C LYS A 735 -23.67 61.96 10.22
N ALA A 736 -22.62 61.97 9.54
CA ALA A 736 -21.40 62.72 9.28
C ALA A 736 -20.71 63.33 10.54
N GLU A 737 -19.48 62.90 10.75
CA GLU A 737 -18.19 63.56 11.09
C GLU A 737 -18.16 64.84 11.98
N PRO A 738 -17.06 65.27 12.58
CA PRO A 738 -15.63 65.12 12.22
C PRO A 738 -14.57 65.09 13.35
N ASP A 739 -13.39 64.57 12.99
CA ASP A 739 -12.02 65.12 13.10
C ASP A 739 -11.55 65.82 14.38
N LYS A 740 -10.38 65.45 14.85
CA LYS A 740 -9.19 66.29 15.14
C LYS A 740 -8.02 65.50 15.75
N SER A 741 -7.01 65.37 14.93
CA SER A 741 -5.56 65.54 15.17
C SER A 741 -5.06 66.05 16.52
N LYS A 742 -3.93 65.53 16.97
CA LYS A 742 -2.65 66.24 17.30
C LYS A 742 -1.60 65.27 17.85
N ASP A 743 -0.58 65.08 17.15
CA ASP A 743 0.88 65.29 17.29
C ASP A 743 1.43 65.41 18.73
N ILE A 744 2.57 64.74 18.92
CA ILE A 744 3.94 65.30 19.23
C ILE A 744 4.77 64.22 20.01
N SER A 745 5.73 63.70 19.36
CA SER A 745 7.21 63.77 19.45
C SER A 745 7.93 63.01 20.57
N SER A 746 8.88 62.25 20.07
CA SER A 746 10.24 61.99 20.48
C SER A 746 10.57 61.35 21.83
N ILE A 747 11.29 60.27 21.77
CA ILE A 747 12.71 60.09 22.19
C ILE A 747 13.11 58.63 21.84
N ALA A 748 14.17 58.51 21.05
CA ALA A 748 15.01 57.30 20.89
C ALA A 748 16.27 57.50 21.76
N PRO A 749 17.23 56.58 21.91
CA PRO A 749 17.26 55.13 21.63
C PRO A 749 17.92 54.33 22.78
N HIS A 750 17.72 53.02 22.81
CA HIS A 750 18.77 52.10 23.29
C HIS A 750 18.72 50.78 22.51
N SER A 751 19.89 50.45 21.99
CA SER A 751 20.28 49.23 21.29
C SER A 751 19.80 47.93 21.94
N ALA A 752 19.08 47.12 21.20
CA ALA A 752 18.87 45.70 21.50
C ALA A 752 19.33 44.87 20.29
N THR A 753 20.32 44.09 20.56
CA THR A 753 20.96 43.09 19.72
C THR A 753 19.91 42.15 19.13
N THR A 754 19.82 42.14 17.84
CA THR A 754 19.02 41.17 17.07
C THR A 754 19.67 39.81 17.19
N VAL A 755 19.08 38.91 17.99
CA VAL A 755 19.36 37.49 17.95
C VAL A 755 18.49 36.91 16.85
N THR A 756 19.11 36.58 15.73
CA THR A 756 18.51 35.81 14.67
C THR A 756 18.25 34.38 15.17
N HIS A 757 17.02 34.06 15.50
CA HIS A 757 16.61 32.69 15.73
C HIS A 757 16.65 31.90 14.39
N ARG A 758 17.60 30.99 14.25
CA ARG A 758 17.51 29.88 13.32
C ARG A 758 16.38 28.97 13.81
N PRO A 759 15.53 28.44 12.93
CA PRO A 759 14.53 27.45 13.35
C PRO A 759 15.27 26.22 13.91
N ALA A 760 14.92 25.82 15.12
CA ALA A 760 15.46 24.65 15.78
C ALA A 760 15.12 23.39 14.96
N GLU A 761 16.10 22.49 14.82
CA GLU A 761 15.87 21.21 14.13
C GLU A 761 14.83 20.38 14.91
N PRO A 762 13.98 19.58 14.22
CA PRO A 762 12.96 18.75 14.87
C PRO A 762 13.49 17.83 15.97
N LYS A 763 14.76 17.43 15.90
CA LYS A 763 15.46 16.62 16.92
C LYS A 763 15.65 17.35 18.23
N ASP A 764 15.94 18.65 18.17
CA ASP A 764 16.17 19.49 19.35
C ASP A 764 14.84 19.79 20.07
N LEU A 765 13.75 19.94 19.33
CA LEU A 765 12.40 20.11 19.88
C LEU A 765 11.92 18.84 20.60
N VAL A 766 12.19 17.65 20.05
CA VAL A 766 11.87 16.37 20.69
C VAL A 766 12.73 16.15 21.94
N ALA A 767 14.04 16.46 21.85
CA ALA A 767 14.95 16.36 23.01
C ALA A 767 14.53 17.31 24.15
N GLN A 768 14.12 18.54 23.82
CA GLN A 768 13.57 19.50 24.80
C GLN A 768 12.25 19.03 25.39
N GLY A 769 11.35 18.46 24.57
CA GLY A 769 10.07 17.87 25.00
C GLY A 769 10.26 16.68 25.95
N VAL A 770 11.17 15.77 25.63
CA VAL A 770 11.51 14.62 26.46
C VAL A 770 12.17 15.07 27.78
N SER A 771 13.07 16.03 27.74
CA SER A 771 13.71 16.61 28.92
C SER A 771 12.69 17.30 29.83
N PHE A 772 11.75 18.05 29.28
CA PHE A 772 10.66 18.69 30.00
C PHE A 772 9.73 17.65 30.66
N LEU A 773 9.30 16.61 29.94
CA LEU A 773 8.45 15.56 30.48
C LEU A 773 9.16 14.73 31.56
N SER A 774 10.46 14.49 31.41
CA SER A 774 11.27 13.80 32.42
C SER A 774 11.40 14.65 33.68
N GLY A 775 11.65 15.95 33.56
CA GLY A 775 11.69 16.88 34.67
C GLY A 775 10.35 17.01 35.39
N LEU A 776 9.24 17.06 34.63
CA LEU A 776 7.88 17.08 35.19
C LEU A 776 7.55 15.79 35.94
N ALA A 777 7.92 14.64 35.36
CA ALA A 777 7.71 13.33 36.00
C ALA A 777 8.55 13.17 37.28
N GLU A 778 9.73 13.76 37.34
CA GLU A 778 10.58 13.76 38.51
C GLU A 778 10.05 14.69 39.63
N THR A 779 9.52 15.85 39.24
CA THR A 779 8.88 16.81 40.12
C THR A 779 7.60 16.23 40.76
N LEU A 780 6.79 15.53 39.98
CA LEU A 780 5.54 14.88 40.43
C LEU A 780 5.77 13.66 41.34
N LYS A 781 7.00 13.15 41.44
CA LYS A 781 7.35 12.07 42.39
C LYS A 781 7.57 12.59 43.83
N SER A 782 7.83 13.89 43.99
CA SER A 782 8.00 14.50 45.30
C SER A 782 6.78 15.34 45.67
N PRO A 783 6.08 15.01 46.78
CA PRO A 783 4.91 15.79 47.27
C PRO A 783 5.22 17.26 47.53
N GLU A 784 6.45 17.56 48.03
CA GLU A 784 6.89 18.92 48.32
C GLU A 784 7.18 19.72 47.02
N ALA A 785 7.80 19.12 46.02
CA ALA A 785 8.07 19.75 44.74
C ALA A 785 6.76 19.94 43.96
N THR A 786 5.81 19.03 44.07
CA THR A 786 4.47 19.16 43.48
C THR A 786 3.69 20.31 44.10
N ALA A 787 3.76 20.50 45.45
CA ALA A 787 3.12 21.64 46.13
C ALA A 787 3.71 22.98 45.64
N LEU A 788 5.03 23.10 45.56
CA LEU A 788 5.70 24.32 45.04
C LEU A 788 5.34 24.60 43.58
N LEU A 789 5.20 23.58 42.75
CA LEU A 789 4.75 23.74 41.38
C LEU A 789 3.30 24.25 41.30
N VAL A 790 2.40 23.67 42.13
CA VAL A 790 1.01 24.10 42.20
C VAL A 790 0.90 25.53 42.69
N ASP A 791 1.65 25.92 43.73
CA ASP A 791 1.68 27.30 44.24
C ASP A 791 2.23 28.32 43.22
N SER A 792 3.10 27.89 42.32
CA SER A 792 3.64 28.76 41.26
C SER A 792 2.67 29.01 40.10
N ILE A 793 1.64 28.16 39.95
CA ILE A 793 0.68 28.26 38.83
C ILE A 793 -0.71 28.71 39.28
N ILE A 794 -0.96 28.77 40.61
CA ILE A 794 -2.25 29.20 41.17
C ILE A 794 -2.14 30.67 41.60
N GLU A 795 -3.03 31.51 41.09
CA GLU A 795 -3.22 32.87 41.49
C GLU A 795 -4.60 33.04 42.15
N LYS A 796 -4.63 33.60 43.33
CA LYS A 796 -5.88 33.86 44.02
C LYS A 796 -6.20 35.35 43.91
N ASP A 797 -7.35 35.66 43.35
CA ASP A 797 -7.85 37.03 43.27
C ASP A 797 -8.28 37.50 44.66
N GLU A 798 -7.62 38.52 45.18
CA GLU A 798 -7.88 39.06 46.54
C GLU A 798 -9.25 39.77 46.66
N GLN A 799 -9.89 40.15 45.55
CA GLN A 799 -11.18 40.82 45.56
C GLN A 799 -12.39 39.90 45.44
N THR A 800 -12.25 38.84 44.64
CA THR A 800 -13.36 37.89 44.39
C THR A 800 -13.23 36.59 45.17
N GLY A 801 -12.02 36.26 45.69
CA GLY A 801 -11.73 34.99 46.35
C GLY A 801 -11.62 33.80 45.45
N GLU A 802 -11.76 33.96 44.14
CA GLU A 802 -11.64 32.91 43.14
C GLU A 802 -10.18 32.53 42.87
N THR A 803 -9.95 31.25 42.66
CA THR A 803 -8.62 30.69 42.39
C THR A 803 -8.51 30.35 40.91
N SER A 804 -7.55 30.94 40.22
CA SER A 804 -7.31 30.68 38.78
C SER A 804 -5.94 30.08 38.56
N ILE A 805 -5.82 29.26 37.49
CA ILE A 805 -4.54 28.70 37.08
C ILE A 805 -3.95 29.63 36.01
N LYS A 806 -2.77 30.18 36.29
CA LYS A 806 -2.06 31.08 35.37
C LYS A 806 -0.77 30.42 34.88
N ILE A 807 -0.78 29.99 33.67
CA ILE A 807 0.38 29.37 33.02
C ILE A 807 0.98 30.44 32.06
N PRO A 808 2.21 30.93 32.31
CA PRO A 808 2.86 31.86 31.39
C PRO A 808 3.21 31.14 30.08
N VAL A 809 2.55 31.50 28.99
CA VAL A 809 2.74 30.90 27.66
C VAL A 809 2.87 31.99 26.60
N GLU A 810 3.74 31.74 25.64
CA GLU A 810 4.01 32.70 24.57
C GLU A 810 2.86 32.81 23.53
N SER A 811 1.98 31.80 23.43
CA SER A 811 0.84 31.84 22.51
C SER A 811 -0.34 30.97 22.97
N LYS A 812 -1.56 31.30 22.52
CA LYS A 812 -2.78 30.46 22.75
C LYS A 812 -2.66 29.05 22.17
N GLU A 813 -1.91 28.87 21.09
CA GLU A 813 -1.67 27.56 20.47
C GLU A 813 -0.84 26.63 21.38
N THR A 814 0.11 27.19 22.10
CA THR A 814 0.92 26.44 23.08
C THR A 814 0.06 25.88 24.21
N VAL A 815 -0.93 26.66 24.69
CA VAL A 815 -1.91 26.21 25.71
C VAL A 815 -2.79 25.10 25.17
N SER A 816 -3.30 25.25 23.95
CA SER A 816 -4.18 24.25 23.32
C SER A 816 -3.46 22.91 23.14
N ASN A 817 -2.21 22.97 22.71
CA ASN A 817 -1.38 21.77 22.53
C ASN A 817 -1.03 21.10 23.86
N LEU A 818 -0.75 21.88 24.90
CA LEU A 818 -0.46 21.38 26.25
C LEU A 818 -1.71 20.73 26.88
N LEU A 819 -2.87 21.36 26.78
CA LEU A 819 -4.14 20.80 27.26
C LEU A 819 -4.56 19.54 26.52
N ASN A 820 -4.33 19.48 25.21
CA ASN A 820 -4.54 18.26 24.42
C ASN A 820 -3.59 17.12 24.82
N LEU A 821 -2.35 17.45 25.17
CA LEU A 821 -1.36 16.46 25.62
C LEU A 821 -1.74 15.92 27.03
N ILE A 822 -2.15 16.80 27.93
CA ILE A 822 -2.61 16.46 29.28
C ILE A 822 -3.92 15.65 29.20
N GLY A 823 -4.87 16.06 28.34
CA GLY A 823 -6.12 15.34 28.14
C GLY A 823 -5.90 13.91 27.62
N LYS A 824 -4.88 13.70 26.78
CA LYS A 824 -4.49 12.37 26.28
C LYS A 824 -3.76 11.49 27.31
N LEU A 825 -3.11 12.09 28.31
CA LEU A 825 -2.44 11.36 29.39
C LEU A 825 -3.40 10.87 30.47
N PHE A 826 -4.55 11.56 30.66
CA PHE A 826 -5.54 11.24 31.70
C PHE A 826 -6.84 10.63 31.17
N ALA A 827 -7.05 10.54 29.87
CA ALA A 827 -8.16 9.79 29.26
C ALA A 827 -7.80 8.28 29.24
N LYS A 828 -8.26 7.57 30.28
CA LYS A 828 -8.32 6.11 30.31
C LYS A 828 -9.47 5.60 29.47
#